data_2d05799e13cc765ee1fbcb421b534e6c
#
_entry.id   2d05799e13cc765ee1fbcb421b534e6c
#
_cell.length_a   1.000
_cell.length_b   1.000
_cell.length_c   1.000
_cell.angle_alpha   90.00
_cell.angle_beta   90.00
_cell.angle_gamma   90.00
#
_symmetry.space_group_name_H-M   'P 1'
#
loop_
_entity.id
_entity.type
_entity.pdbx_description
1 polymer ?
#
loop_
_entity_poly.entity_id
_entity_poly.type
_entity_poly.pdbx_seq_one_letter_code
_entity_poly.pdbx_strand_id
1 'polypeptide(L)'
;MIVCFDLETTGLDKYNDKIIEIAMIKFDEHTFKVIDTYSSFVDPEMPIPEIISNITNIFDDDLLGAPKIDDLKIEILDFIGDSTLLGHNVDFDIEFFVNNGINVSNNYKIDTFFFANFLSFNTASLNLEMLCKHYKIPFTGAHRAINDVKATVELFKKQLEEFNKLKKDKKKIIFYLFSLSQDRNIKNIERLLFSEYGEKINLEEFEKIILKKVGKDDYLEQFYSDENLECEDIVKFFNFSDKIEERENQINMTKNVFDTLNNGKKTLIEAPTGLGKSFAYLIPSIIFSVKNNQKVYITTKTKNLQDQLYLKDLSFLHEKLGVNFSYTKLKGKRNYASLKGFFEYVFLANLTYYEITFLLKVSFWLLETKYGELDELNFYPDEYGYLRDLNSEGIYLSSDKNPYREYEFLTKARKSLEKANIVIINHSLLFSDLESENSILYDLKNLVIDEAHNIEDSVTESLRESYNLKYFKEHFDKCEKIFTVKNIKKIDFLNKKESLLSNLEVLDDYAFSHINKKIPDDSQYKNILIKDDFFTELDFTILLSKINLDLIDIVDKLKVINEYDFSKEISYFDKIAKNINVFFDKNNFNKYIKILTYIDRSGINFDFTLLNPGEHLYKNLWKDLNSCLLTSATLSIGGSFDYVKNILKLDDFGFYSYESDFDYSKQATLFIPTDIGSVKNNSDEMVVFLKDFFLLVRGKVLTLLTSFHVIKKIYTFCNLDLKKEGINLYAQSIGGSKNKLLSNFTQSPDNSILLGTDSFWEGVDIPGDDLKYLVIHKFPFSVPNDPIFQARSVFFKDSFKDYSLPKAIIKLKQGFGRLIRTKNDKGIVILLDDRINTKWGELFYEAFPKDINIKKGTKKQFLDILEKKQ
;
A
#
# COMPACT_ATOMS: atom_id res chain seq x y z
N MET A 1 25.07 -27.11 19.33
CA MET A 1 23.79 -27.25 20.03
C MET A 1 22.94 -26.02 19.76
N ILE A 2 21.64 -26.20 19.56
CA ILE A 2 20.68 -25.13 19.33
C ILE A 2 19.56 -25.20 20.38
N VAL A 3 19.15 -24.06 20.91
CA VAL A 3 17.95 -23.91 21.75
C VAL A 3 16.95 -23.07 20.95
N CYS A 4 15.87 -23.72 20.51
CA CYS A 4 14.73 -23.03 19.96
C CYS A 4 13.81 -22.60 21.10
N PHE A 5 13.36 -21.33 21.07
CA PHE A 5 12.49 -20.79 22.11
C PHE A 5 11.47 -19.81 21.55
N ASP A 6 10.41 -19.63 22.30
CA ASP A 6 9.31 -18.73 22.00
C ASP A 6 8.65 -18.25 23.29
N LEU A 7 8.14 -17.02 23.29
CA LEU A 7 7.54 -16.37 24.44
C LEU A 7 6.14 -15.90 24.12
N GLU A 8 5.19 -16.12 25.04
CA GLU A 8 3.93 -15.39 25.04
C GLU A 8 4.00 -14.24 26.04
N THR A 9 3.43 -13.10 25.69
CA THR A 9 3.56 -11.86 26.48
C THR A 9 2.24 -11.14 26.63
N THR A 10 2.12 -10.22 27.60
CA THR A 10 0.93 -9.38 27.80
C THR A 10 0.73 -8.32 26.70
N GLY A 11 1.70 -8.16 25.80
CA GLY A 11 1.67 -7.20 24.69
C GLY A 11 3.00 -7.10 23.97
N LEU A 12 3.17 -6.07 23.15
CA LEU A 12 4.34 -5.93 22.28
C LEU A 12 5.42 -4.97 22.81
N ASP A 13 5.14 -4.27 23.90
CA ASP A 13 6.07 -3.30 24.49
C ASP A 13 7.01 -3.98 25.50
N LYS A 14 8.22 -4.28 25.07
CA LYS A 14 9.25 -4.95 25.86
C LYS A 14 9.60 -4.27 27.22
N TYR A 15 9.23 -3.00 27.42
CA TYR A 15 9.48 -2.28 28.66
C TYR A 15 8.31 -2.34 29.64
N ASN A 16 7.09 -2.37 29.13
CA ASN A 16 5.86 -2.29 29.92
C ASN A 16 5.11 -3.62 29.99
N ASP A 17 5.23 -4.44 28.94
CA ASP A 17 4.57 -5.75 28.90
C ASP A 17 5.42 -6.84 29.55
N LYS A 18 4.78 -7.95 29.93
CA LYS A 18 5.36 -9.03 30.71
C LYS A 18 5.25 -10.35 29.99
N ILE A 19 6.17 -11.28 30.30
CA ILE A 19 6.15 -12.66 29.81
C ILE A 19 5.08 -13.44 30.59
N ILE A 20 4.26 -14.27 29.89
CA ILE A 20 3.23 -15.11 30.49
C ILE A 20 3.43 -16.62 30.21
N GLU A 21 4.17 -16.99 29.16
CA GLU A 21 4.57 -18.38 28.89
C GLU A 21 5.96 -18.38 28.25
N ILE A 22 6.78 -19.39 28.60
CA ILE A 22 8.10 -19.63 28.03
C ILE A 22 8.14 -21.09 27.59
N ALA A 23 8.61 -21.35 26.38
CA ALA A 23 8.91 -22.68 25.92
C ALA A 23 10.28 -22.75 25.23
N MET A 24 11.04 -23.81 25.48
CA MET A 24 12.35 -24.04 24.88
C MET A 24 12.54 -25.49 24.54
N ILE A 25 13.18 -25.78 23.39
CA ILE A 25 13.62 -27.13 22.99
C ILE A 25 15.10 -27.07 22.66
N LYS A 26 15.90 -27.88 23.33
CA LYS A 26 17.34 -28.05 23.08
C LYS A 26 17.55 -29.25 22.18
N PHE A 27 18.26 -29.07 21.07
CA PHE A 27 18.53 -30.15 20.11
C PHE A 27 19.91 -30.08 19.48
N ASP A 28 20.35 -31.18 18.91
CA ASP A 28 21.60 -31.27 18.17
C ASP A 28 21.46 -30.66 16.76
N GLU A 29 22.36 -29.75 16.38
CA GLU A 29 22.29 -28.96 15.14
C GLU A 29 22.39 -29.77 13.84
N HIS A 30 22.97 -31.01 13.89
CA HIS A 30 23.16 -31.84 12.71
C HIS A 30 22.08 -32.93 12.58
N THR A 31 21.70 -33.53 13.69
CA THR A 31 20.76 -34.65 13.70
C THR A 31 19.33 -34.26 13.99
N PHE A 32 19.09 -33.04 14.46
CA PHE A 32 17.80 -32.54 14.97
C PHE A 32 17.21 -33.40 16.12
N LYS A 33 18.05 -34.22 16.77
CA LYS A 33 17.60 -35.00 17.92
C LYS A 33 17.37 -34.08 19.10
N VAL A 34 16.16 -34.10 19.63
CA VAL A 34 15.79 -33.38 20.87
C VAL A 34 16.56 -33.98 22.04
N ILE A 35 17.19 -33.12 22.83
CA ILE A 35 18.00 -33.47 23.99
C ILE A 35 17.21 -33.15 25.26
N ASP A 36 16.57 -31.98 25.31
CA ASP A 36 15.83 -31.52 26.47
C ASP A 36 14.71 -30.55 26.05
N THR A 37 13.70 -30.39 26.92
CA THR A 37 12.55 -29.53 26.69
C THR A 37 12.21 -28.83 28.00
N TYR A 38 11.97 -27.52 27.92
CA TYR A 38 11.56 -26.66 29.02
C TYR A 38 10.27 -25.96 28.66
N SER A 39 9.30 -25.89 29.59
CA SER A 39 8.08 -25.11 29.42
C SER A 39 7.56 -24.67 30.78
N SER A 40 7.21 -23.38 30.91
CA SER A 40 6.64 -22.83 32.14
C SER A 40 5.69 -21.68 31.83
N PHE A 41 4.58 -21.62 32.56
CA PHE A 41 3.85 -20.39 32.72
C PHE A 41 4.61 -19.44 33.63
N VAL A 42 4.34 -18.13 33.49
CA VAL A 42 4.98 -17.07 34.27
C VAL A 42 3.91 -16.11 34.77
N ASP A 43 3.95 -15.82 36.09
CA ASP A 43 3.11 -14.79 36.70
C ASP A 43 3.59 -13.40 36.28
N PRO A 44 2.80 -12.66 35.47
CA PRO A 44 3.18 -11.32 35.00
C PRO A 44 3.02 -10.22 36.07
N GLU A 45 2.49 -10.54 37.24
CA GLU A 45 2.13 -9.62 38.33
C GLU A 45 1.15 -8.51 37.89
N MET A 46 0.39 -8.74 36.83
CA MET A 46 -0.64 -7.85 36.28
C MET A 46 -1.68 -8.67 35.51
N PRO A 47 -2.93 -8.16 35.40
CA PRO A 47 -3.96 -8.85 34.61
C PRO A 47 -3.55 -8.93 33.14
N ILE A 48 -3.85 -10.05 32.49
CA ILE A 48 -3.63 -10.22 31.06
C ILE A 48 -4.67 -9.36 30.31
N PRO A 49 -4.27 -8.50 29.36
CA PRO A 49 -5.22 -7.79 28.52
C PRO A 49 -6.12 -8.77 27.76
N GLU A 50 -7.43 -8.51 27.75
CA GLU A 50 -8.43 -9.38 27.10
C GLU A 50 -8.09 -9.75 25.67
N ILE A 51 -7.48 -8.82 24.92
CA ILE A 51 -7.04 -9.05 23.55
C ILE A 51 -5.93 -10.11 23.47
N ILE A 52 -5.04 -10.17 24.44
CA ILE A 52 -3.95 -11.13 24.52
C ILE A 52 -4.50 -12.51 24.93
N SER A 53 -5.34 -12.56 25.95
CA SER A 53 -6.03 -13.82 26.32
C SER A 53 -6.77 -14.45 25.12
N ASN A 54 -7.33 -13.63 24.26
CA ASN A 54 -8.02 -14.07 23.06
C ASN A 54 -7.09 -14.60 21.96
N ILE A 55 -5.86 -14.13 21.92
CA ILE A 55 -4.85 -14.57 20.94
C ILE A 55 -4.18 -15.83 21.45
N THR A 56 -3.65 -15.81 22.67
CA THR A 56 -2.83 -16.87 23.26
C THR A 56 -3.65 -18.00 23.85
N ASN A 57 -4.93 -17.76 24.12
CA ASN A 57 -5.82 -18.64 24.88
C ASN A 57 -5.26 -18.96 26.28
N ILE A 58 -4.54 -17.99 26.89
CA ILE A 58 -4.07 -18.01 28.27
C ILE A 58 -4.86 -16.98 29.06
N PHE A 59 -5.43 -17.37 30.18
CA PHE A 59 -6.24 -16.55 31.06
C PHE A 59 -5.57 -16.37 32.42
N ASP A 60 -5.96 -15.36 33.20
CA ASP A 60 -5.41 -15.11 34.53
C ASP A 60 -5.51 -16.34 35.44
N ASP A 61 -6.60 -17.13 35.30
CA ASP A 61 -6.78 -18.37 36.07
C ASP A 61 -5.72 -19.44 35.77
N ASP A 62 -5.19 -19.47 34.54
CA ASP A 62 -4.14 -20.43 34.13
C ASP A 62 -2.79 -20.10 34.79
N LEU A 63 -2.60 -18.85 35.20
CA LEU A 63 -1.35 -18.37 35.80
C LEU A 63 -1.37 -18.41 37.33
N LEU A 64 -2.47 -18.85 37.93
CA LEU A 64 -2.57 -18.94 39.40
C LEU A 64 -1.53 -19.93 39.96
N GLY A 65 -0.57 -19.41 40.73
CA GLY A 65 0.52 -20.19 41.32
C GLY A 65 1.70 -20.42 40.37
N ALA A 66 1.72 -19.81 39.19
CA ALA A 66 2.89 -19.82 38.32
C ALA A 66 4.05 -19.05 38.97
N PRO A 67 5.31 -19.45 38.73
CA PRO A 67 6.48 -18.74 39.25
C PRO A 67 6.62 -17.38 38.55
N LYS A 68 7.26 -16.44 39.26
CA LYS A 68 7.66 -15.15 38.66
C LYS A 68 8.88 -15.35 37.78
N ILE A 69 9.05 -14.44 36.80
CA ILE A 69 10.21 -14.51 35.90
C ILE A 69 11.55 -14.49 36.66
N ASP A 70 11.62 -13.80 37.79
CA ASP A 70 12.82 -13.73 38.62
C ASP A 70 13.21 -15.08 39.24
N ASP A 71 12.23 -15.91 39.52
CA ASP A 71 12.48 -17.25 40.10
C ASP A 71 13.01 -18.22 39.03
N LEU A 72 12.75 -17.98 37.75
CA LEU A 72 13.12 -18.83 36.63
C LEU A 72 14.45 -18.47 35.95
N LYS A 73 15.03 -17.31 36.26
CA LYS A 73 16.19 -16.78 35.54
C LYS A 73 17.40 -17.73 35.51
N ILE A 74 17.72 -18.34 36.64
CA ILE A 74 18.88 -19.22 36.75
C ILE A 74 18.65 -20.50 35.94
N GLU A 75 17.48 -21.09 36.05
CA GLU A 75 17.08 -22.28 35.32
C GLU A 75 17.08 -22.08 33.81
N ILE A 76 16.55 -20.94 33.34
CA ILE A 76 16.55 -20.55 31.93
C ILE A 76 17.97 -20.38 31.41
N LEU A 77 18.84 -19.68 32.14
CA LEU A 77 20.24 -19.47 31.76
C LEU A 77 21.03 -20.77 31.73
N ASP A 78 20.82 -21.67 32.69
CA ASP A 78 21.44 -22.99 32.74
C ASP A 78 20.96 -23.87 31.58
N PHE A 79 19.66 -23.83 31.25
CA PHE A 79 19.12 -24.54 30.09
C PHE A 79 19.74 -24.07 28.79
N ILE A 80 19.84 -22.75 28.58
CA ILE A 80 20.39 -22.13 27.36
C ILE A 80 21.90 -22.43 27.28
N GLY A 81 22.67 -22.09 28.31
CA GLY A 81 24.14 -22.18 28.32
C GLY A 81 24.76 -21.45 27.11
N ASP A 82 25.77 -22.09 26.49
CA ASP A 82 26.47 -21.55 25.31
C ASP A 82 25.80 -21.91 23.98
N SER A 83 24.54 -22.36 23.99
CA SER A 83 23.83 -22.81 22.78
C SER A 83 23.52 -21.63 21.84
N THR A 84 23.44 -21.90 20.55
CA THR A 84 22.87 -20.96 19.59
C THR A 84 21.37 -20.87 19.81
N LEU A 85 20.83 -19.65 19.86
CA LEU A 85 19.40 -19.40 20.00
C LEU A 85 18.70 -19.44 18.63
N LEU A 86 17.57 -20.14 18.55
CA LEU A 86 16.73 -20.21 17.37
C LEU A 86 15.33 -19.71 17.71
N GLY A 87 14.74 -18.91 16.83
CA GLY A 87 13.36 -18.47 16.96
C GLY A 87 12.76 -18.11 15.61
N HIS A 88 11.53 -17.63 15.63
CA HIS A 88 10.86 -17.01 14.48
C HIS A 88 10.58 -15.54 14.79
N ASN A 89 11.35 -14.63 14.22
CA ASN A 89 11.47 -13.24 14.66
C ASN A 89 12.12 -13.13 16.06
N VAL A 90 13.19 -13.85 16.22
CA VAL A 90 13.86 -14.14 17.50
C VAL A 90 14.31 -12.92 18.30
N ASP A 91 14.48 -11.78 17.64
CA ASP A 91 14.89 -10.53 18.32
C ASP A 91 13.85 -10.02 19.29
N PHE A 92 12.57 -10.23 19.00
CA PHE A 92 11.47 -9.89 19.90
C PHE A 92 11.64 -10.63 21.24
N ASP A 93 11.83 -11.93 21.21
CA ASP A 93 11.96 -12.78 22.40
C ASP A 93 13.25 -12.50 23.17
N ILE A 94 14.37 -12.31 22.46
CA ILE A 94 15.66 -11.93 23.06
C ILE A 94 15.53 -10.60 23.81
N GLU A 95 14.86 -9.60 23.26
CA GLU A 95 14.66 -8.30 23.89
C GLU A 95 13.82 -8.42 25.16
N PHE A 96 12.79 -9.26 25.19
CA PHE A 96 12.03 -9.54 26.42
C PHE A 96 12.89 -10.22 27.47
N PHE A 97 13.71 -11.20 27.10
CA PHE A 97 14.64 -11.82 28.05
C PHE A 97 15.62 -10.80 28.63
N VAL A 98 16.28 -10.04 27.80
CA VAL A 98 17.28 -9.04 28.24
C VAL A 98 16.65 -8.00 29.18
N ASN A 99 15.47 -7.47 28.84
CA ASN A 99 14.77 -6.48 29.67
C ASN A 99 14.28 -7.06 31.02
N ASN A 100 14.08 -8.38 31.11
CA ASN A 100 13.76 -9.06 32.35
C ASN A 100 15.02 -9.61 33.06
N GLY A 101 16.23 -9.19 32.66
CA GLY A 101 17.49 -9.54 33.31
C GLY A 101 18.03 -10.93 32.97
N ILE A 102 17.51 -11.59 31.94
CA ILE A 102 18.03 -12.85 31.37
C ILE A 102 18.98 -12.45 30.24
N ASN A 103 20.27 -12.34 30.56
CA ASN A 103 21.25 -11.86 29.59
C ASN A 103 21.74 -12.97 28.66
N VAL A 104 21.17 -13.02 27.47
CA VAL A 104 21.53 -13.95 26.38
C VAL A 104 22.28 -13.27 25.23
N SER A 105 22.76 -12.04 25.42
CA SER A 105 23.40 -11.25 24.35
C SER A 105 24.72 -11.85 23.85
N ASN A 106 25.34 -12.77 24.57
CA ASN A 106 26.55 -13.48 24.15
C ASN A 106 26.26 -14.69 23.26
N ASN A 107 25.07 -15.23 23.26
CA ASN A 107 24.70 -16.37 22.42
C ASN A 107 24.59 -15.92 20.94
N TYR A 108 24.93 -16.83 20.03
CA TYR A 108 24.61 -16.64 18.62
C TYR A 108 23.12 -16.80 18.41
N LYS A 109 22.58 -16.09 17.43
CA LYS A 109 21.18 -16.23 17.04
C LYS A 109 21.03 -16.73 15.61
N ILE A 110 20.00 -17.51 15.39
CA ILE A 110 19.48 -17.94 14.10
C ILE A 110 17.99 -17.60 14.06
N ASP A 111 17.53 -17.04 12.99
CA ASP A 111 16.14 -16.66 12.81
C ASP A 111 15.55 -17.37 11.58
N THR A 112 14.46 -18.11 11.76
CA THR A 112 13.76 -18.73 10.64
C THR A 112 13.13 -17.70 9.72
N PHE A 113 12.80 -16.50 10.23
CA PHE A 113 12.37 -15.36 9.44
C PHE A 113 13.47 -14.88 8.48
N PHE A 114 14.75 -14.89 8.91
CA PHE A 114 15.88 -14.57 8.03
C PHE A 114 15.91 -15.48 6.79
N PHE A 115 15.78 -16.79 6.99
CA PHE A 115 15.76 -17.75 5.88
C PHE A 115 14.54 -17.57 4.99
N ALA A 116 13.37 -17.33 5.59
CA ALA A 116 12.14 -17.14 4.85
C ALA A 116 12.19 -15.93 3.91
N ASN A 117 12.92 -14.88 4.27
CA ASN A 117 13.06 -13.67 3.45
C ASN A 117 13.66 -13.95 2.06
N PHE A 118 14.50 -14.95 1.88
CA PHE A 118 15.06 -15.25 0.57
C PHE A 118 14.65 -16.62 -0.01
N LEU A 119 14.29 -17.59 0.83
CA LEU A 119 13.78 -18.87 0.34
C LEU A 119 12.30 -18.79 -0.05
N SER A 120 11.51 -18.03 0.70
CA SER A 120 10.05 -17.96 0.58
C SER A 120 9.53 -16.53 0.34
N PHE A 121 10.32 -15.66 -0.27
CA PHE A 121 10.01 -14.22 -0.45
C PHE A 121 8.68 -13.93 -1.20
N ASN A 122 8.20 -14.88 -1.99
CA ASN A 122 6.97 -14.81 -2.77
C ASN A 122 5.71 -15.29 -2.00
N THR A 123 5.85 -15.69 -0.74
CA THR A 123 4.69 -16.03 0.09
C THR A 123 3.93 -14.77 0.53
N ALA A 124 2.62 -14.89 0.70
CA ALA A 124 1.76 -13.76 1.09
C ALA A 124 2.13 -13.16 2.47
N SER A 125 2.73 -13.95 3.36
CA SER A 125 3.22 -13.53 4.66
C SER A 125 4.31 -14.49 5.12
N LEU A 126 5.31 -13.98 5.85
CA LEU A 126 6.38 -14.77 6.43
C LEU A 126 6.13 -15.08 7.92
N ASN A 127 4.90 -15.01 8.42
CA ASN A 127 4.57 -15.48 9.76
C ASN A 127 4.64 -17.00 9.86
N LEU A 128 4.84 -17.51 11.07
CA LEU A 128 5.06 -18.95 11.32
C LEU A 128 3.93 -19.82 10.74
N GLU A 129 2.67 -19.43 10.94
CA GLU A 129 1.50 -20.17 10.44
C GLU A 129 1.50 -20.32 8.92
N MET A 130 1.73 -19.22 8.19
CA MET A 130 1.76 -19.24 6.72
C MET A 130 2.95 -20.02 6.18
N LEU A 131 4.11 -19.92 6.84
CA LEU A 131 5.28 -20.72 6.48
C LEU A 131 5.05 -22.20 6.75
N CYS A 132 4.45 -22.58 7.87
CA CYS A 132 4.04 -23.95 8.15
C CYS A 132 3.11 -24.48 7.04
N LYS A 133 2.11 -23.67 6.63
CA LYS A 133 1.24 -24.05 5.52
C LYS A 133 2.01 -24.21 4.19
N HIS A 134 2.93 -23.28 3.90
CA HIS A 134 3.78 -23.34 2.69
C HIS A 134 4.63 -24.62 2.66
N TYR A 135 5.29 -24.94 3.78
CA TYR A 135 6.14 -26.13 3.91
C TYR A 135 5.37 -27.40 4.26
N LYS A 136 4.03 -27.35 4.36
CA LYS A 136 3.16 -28.47 4.73
C LYS A 136 3.52 -29.09 6.09
N ILE A 137 3.91 -28.24 7.03
CA ILE A 137 4.17 -28.61 8.43
C ILE A 137 2.84 -28.65 9.16
N PRO A 138 2.46 -29.76 9.83
CA PRO A 138 1.28 -29.78 10.68
C PRO A 138 1.41 -28.77 11.81
N PHE A 139 0.49 -27.80 11.89
CA PHE A 139 0.51 -26.75 12.90
C PHE A 139 -0.88 -26.55 13.45
N THR A 140 -1.10 -26.99 14.70
CA THR A 140 -2.35 -26.86 15.44
C THR A 140 -2.08 -26.25 16.80
N GLY A 141 -2.97 -25.37 17.29
CA GLY A 141 -2.79 -24.69 18.56
C GLY A 141 -1.72 -23.59 18.50
N ALA A 142 -1.76 -22.76 17.46
CA ALA A 142 -0.97 -21.53 17.34
C ALA A 142 -1.17 -20.64 18.58
N HIS A 143 -0.15 -19.83 18.89
CA HIS A 143 -0.09 -18.98 20.08
C HIS A 143 -0.12 -19.74 21.42
N ARG A 144 0.59 -20.85 21.44
CA ARG A 144 1.05 -21.57 22.64
C ARG A 144 2.53 -21.83 22.44
N ALA A 145 3.37 -21.22 23.26
CA ALA A 145 4.83 -21.18 23.07
C ALA A 145 5.44 -22.56 22.73
N ILE A 146 5.02 -23.64 23.37
CA ILE A 146 5.58 -24.99 23.07
C ILE A 146 5.22 -25.50 21.67
N ASN A 147 4.05 -25.13 21.13
CA ASN A 147 3.65 -25.53 19.77
C ASN A 147 4.39 -24.72 18.72
N ASP A 148 4.60 -23.42 19.00
CA ASP A 148 5.30 -22.50 18.14
C ASP A 148 6.79 -22.87 18.06
N VAL A 149 7.42 -23.24 19.18
CA VAL A 149 8.78 -23.81 19.22
C VAL A 149 8.90 -25.08 18.37
N LYS A 150 7.98 -26.06 18.53
CA LYS A 150 7.99 -27.30 17.72
C LYS A 150 7.88 -27.02 16.24
N ALA A 151 6.96 -26.12 15.87
CA ALA A 151 6.77 -25.71 14.49
C ALA A 151 8.01 -24.98 13.92
N THR A 152 8.65 -24.13 14.72
CA THR A 152 9.86 -23.41 14.37
C THR A 152 11.04 -24.34 14.12
N VAL A 153 11.23 -25.39 14.93
CA VAL A 153 12.27 -26.42 14.72
C VAL A 153 12.05 -27.16 13.39
N GLU A 154 10.80 -27.57 13.11
CA GLU A 154 10.48 -28.26 11.85
C GLU A 154 10.61 -27.32 10.65
N LEU A 155 10.21 -26.05 10.80
CA LEU A 155 10.39 -25.02 9.77
C LEU A 155 11.89 -24.84 9.45
N PHE A 156 12.73 -24.68 10.45
CA PHE A 156 14.16 -24.53 10.28
C PHE A 156 14.77 -25.71 9.53
N LYS A 157 14.38 -26.92 9.90
CA LYS A 157 14.80 -28.16 9.20
C LYS A 157 14.41 -28.12 7.72
N LYS A 158 13.17 -27.73 7.41
CA LYS A 158 12.69 -27.60 6.01
C LYS A 158 13.44 -26.53 5.23
N GLN A 159 13.74 -25.40 5.85
CA GLN A 159 14.52 -24.34 5.24
C GLN A 159 15.95 -24.78 4.91
N LEU A 160 16.61 -25.57 5.78
CA LEU A 160 17.92 -26.15 5.50
C LEU A 160 17.85 -27.19 4.37
N GLU A 161 16.80 -28.04 4.34
CA GLU A 161 16.56 -28.97 3.22
C GLU A 161 16.43 -28.22 1.89
N GLU A 162 15.70 -27.10 1.88
CA GLU A 162 15.52 -26.26 0.68
C GLU A 162 16.82 -25.56 0.29
N PHE A 163 17.55 -24.99 1.24
CA PHE A 163 18.87 -24.41 1.01
C PHE A 163 19.81 -25.41 0.32
N ASN A 164 19.81 -26.65 0.76
CA ASN A 164 20.66 -27.70 0.19
C ASN A 164 20.33 -28.00 -1.28
N LYS A 165 19.06 -27.81 -1.68
CA LYS A 165 18.58 -27.98 -3.08
C LYS A 165 18.84 -26.77 -3.96
N LEU A 166 19.28 -25.63 -3.43
CA LEU A 166 19.54 -24.43 -4.22
C LEU A 166 20.59 -24.67 -5.31
N LYS A 167 20.35 -24.07 -6.48
CA LYS A 167 21.30 -24.06 -7.59
C LYS A 167 22.60 -23.34 -7.17
N LYS A 168 23.71 -23.75 -7.80
CA LYS A 168 25.07 -23.25 -7.53
C LYS A 168 25.13 -21.71 -7.53
N ASP A 169 24.50 -21.05 -8.51
CA ASP A 169 24.51 -19.59 -8.60
C ASP A 169 23.85 -18.91 -7.39
N LYS A 170 22.71 -19.45 -6.89
CA LYS A 170 22.05 -18.93 -5.68
C LYS A 170 22.95 -19.11 -4.45
N LYS A 171 23.64 -20.24 -4.30
CA LYS A 171 24.58 -20.47 -3.20
C LYS A 171 25.78 -19.52 -3.26
N LYS A 172 26.32 -19.24 -4.45
CA LYS A 172 27.39 -18.27 -4.66
C LYS A 172 26.98 -16.86 -4.22
N ILE A 173 25.74 -16.42 -4.56
CA ILE A 173 25.18 -15.14 -4.12
C ILE A 173 25.13 -15.05 -2.59
N ILE A 174 24.62 -16.08 -1.91
CA ILE A 174 24.54 -16.10 -0.44
C ILE A 174 25.94 -15.98 0.16
N PHE A 175 26.88 -16.80 -0.31
CA PHE A 175 28.24 -16.82 0.20
C PHE A 175 28.96 -15.48 -0.02
N TYR A 176 28.78 -14.86 -1.20
CA TYR A 176 29.34 -13.55 -1.49
C TYR A 176 28.81 -12.48 -0.53
N LEU A 177 27.49 -12.38 -0.36
CA LEU A 177 26.88 -11.41 0.54
C LEU A 177 27.32 -11.61 1.99
N PHE A 178 27.42 -12.85 2.47
CA PHE A 178 27.93 -13.16 3.81
C PHE A 178 29.39 -12.72 3.99
N SER A 179 30.21 -12.81 2.93
CA SER A 179 31.60 -12.37 2.97
C SER A 179 31.75 -10.85 3.18
N LEU A 180 30.72 -10.06 2.84
CA LEU A 180 30.70 -8.61 3.01
C LEU A 180 30.36 -8.17 4.45
N SER A 181 29.93 -9.08 5.31
CA SER A 181 29.53 -8.78 6.69
C SER A 181 30.58 -9.17 7.71
N GLN A 182 30.71 -8.38 8.76
CA GLN A 182 31.47 -8.72 9.96
C GLN A 182 30.54 -9.14 11.14
N ASP A 183 29.23 -9.19 10.91
CA ASP A 183 28.27 -9.59 11.93
C ASP A 183 28.51 -11.03 12.36
N ARG A 184 28.61 -11.25 13.68
CA ARG A 184 28.94 -12.56 14.26
C ARG A 184 27.87 -13.62 13.99
N ASN A 185 26.59 -13.22 13.90
CA ASN A 185 25.48 -14.13 13.62
C ASN A 185 25.51 -14.57 12.16
N ILE A 186 25.83 -13.65 11.23
CA ILE A 186 26.05 -14.01 9.82
C ILE A 186 27.21 -15.01 9.69
N LYS A 187 28.31 -14.80 10.43
CA LYS A 187 29.43 -15.74 10.43
C LYS A 187 29.07 -17.10 11.01
N ASN A 188 28.22 -17.13 12.02
CA ASN A 188 27.71 -18.40 12.57
C ASN A 188 26.78 -19.12 11.58
N ILE A 189 25.90 -18.41 10.90
CA ILE A 189 25.03 -18.96 9.85
C ILE A 189 25.88 -19.45 8.66
N GLU A 190 26.91 -18.70 8.26
CA GLU A 190 27.84 -19.09 7.21
C GLU A 190 28.49 -20.45 7.53
N ARG A 191 29.00 -20.64 8.77
CA ARG A 191 29.56 -21.92 9.25
C ARG A 191 28.55 -23.05 9.21
N LEU A 192 27.31 -22.80 9.56
CA LEU A 192 26.24 -23.80 9.55
C LEU A 192 25.90 -24.27 8.14
N LEU A 193 25.81 -23.31 7.19
CA LEU A 193 25.35 -23.59 5.82
C LEU A 193 26.45 -24.14 4.90
N PHE A 194 27.68 -23.72 5.11
CA PHE A 194 28.83 -24.07 4.26
C PHE A 194 29.90 -24.81 5.07
N SER A 195 29.69 -26.11 5.26
CA SER A 195 30.63 -27.01 5.97
C SER A 195 31.98 -27.18 5.26
N GLU A 196 32.02 -27.00 3.95
CA GLU A 196 33.22 -26.85 3.12
C GLU A 196 33.20 -25.47 2.48
N TYR A 197 34.37 -24.87 2.26
CA TYR A 197 34.48 -23.50 1.68
C TYR A 197 33.59 -23.38 0.47
N GLY A 198 32.61 -22.51 0.56
CA GLY A 198 31.81 -22.11 -0.59
C GLY A 198 32.70 -21.55 -1.69
N GLU A 199 32.33 -21.75 -2.95
CA GLU A 199 33.10 -21.19 -4.08
C GLU A 199 33.08 -19.65 -4.00
N LYS A 200 34.23 -19.06 -3.65
CA LYS A 200 34.38 -17.61 -3.53
C LYS A 200 34.20 -16.98 -4.90
N ILE A 201 33.35 -15.99 -4.98
CA ILE A 201 33.20 -15.14 -6.17
C ILE A 201 33.56 -13.70 -5.81
N ASN A 202 33.98 -12.94 -6.81
CA ASN A 202 34.18 -11.50 -6.70
C ASN A 202 32.92 -10.72 -7.11
N LEU A 203 32.96 -9.40 -6.98
CA LEU A 203 31.85 -8.51 -7.37
C LEU A 203 31.46 -8.71 -8.84
N GLU A 204 32.42 -8.80 -9.74
CA GLU A 204 32.18 -8.96 -11.18
C GLU A 204 31.40 -10.24 -11.50
N GLU A 205 31.73 -11.36 -10.86
CA GLU A 205 30.99 -12.63 -11.01
C GLU A 205 29.59 -12.54 -10.41
N PHE A 206 29.44 -11.90 -9.27
CA PHE A 206 28.12 -11.64 -8.63
C PHE A 206 27.24 -10.82 -9.57
N GLU A 207 27.73 -9.69 -10.10
CA GLU A 207 27.02 -8.86 -11.06
C GLU A 207 26.63 -9.67 -12.31
N LYS A 208 27.56 -10.45 -12.85
CA LYS A 208 27.32 -11.27 -14.04
C LYS A 208 26.20 -12.30 -13.83
N ILE A 209 26.09 -12.91 -12.66
CA ILE A 209 25.00 -13.84 -12.34
C ILE A 209 23.65 -13.11 -12.43
N ILE A 210 23.52 -11.94 -11.78
CA ILE A 210 22.30 -11.14 -11.79
C ILE A 210 21.96 -10.64 -13.20
N LEU A 211 22.92 -9.97 -13.87
CA LEU A 211 22.71 -9.36 -15.17
C LEU A 211 22.37 -10.36 -16.28
N LYS A 212 22.94 -11.56 -16.21
CA LYS A 212 22.61 -12.66 -17.14
C LYS A 212 21.12 -13.03 -17.06
N LYS A 213 20.53 -12.97 -15.85
CA LYS A 213 19.14 -13.34 -15.64
C LYS A 213 18.19 -12.19 -15.99
N VAL A 214 18.55 -10.97 -15.61
CA VAL A 214 17.74 -9.77 -15.90
C VAL A 214 17.62 -9.51 -17.40
N GLY A 215 18.69 -9.73 -18.19
CA GLY A 215 18.67 -9.51 -19.63
C GLY A 215 18.48 -8.04 -20.04
N LYS A 216 18.48 -7.79 -21.36
CA LYS A 216 18.35 -6.44 -21.96
C LYS A 216 17.05 -6.24 -22.72
N ASP A 217 16.22 -7.27 -22.84
CA ASP A 217 15.00 -7.24 -23.63
C ASP A 217 13.97 -6.25 -23.03
N ASP A 218 13.23 -5.58 -23.90
CA ASP A 218 12.14 -4.70 -23.49
C ASP A 218 10.89 -5.50 -23.08
N TYR A 219 9.84 -4.80 -22.62
CA TYR A 219 8.61 -5.42 -22.09
C TYR A 219 7.44 -5.31 -23.07
N LEU A 220 7.73 -5.03 -24.33
CA LEU A 220 6.69 -4.90 -25.33
C LEU A 220 6.04 -6.25 -25.60
N GLU A 221 4.75 -6.33 -25.34
CA GLU A 221 3.94 -7.45 -25.77
C GLU A 221 3.45 -7.15 -27.19
N GLN A 222 3.81 -8.00 -28.14
CA GLN A 222 3.43 -7.88 -29.56
C GLN A 222 2.73 -9.16 -30.01
N PHE A 223 1.72 -9.00 -30.85
CA PHE A 223 1.03 -10.09 -31.45
C PHE A 223 0.99 -9.88 -32.98
N TYR A 224 1.14 -10.95 -33.73
CA TYR A 224 1.04 -10.96 -35.16
C TYR A 224 -0.08 -11.92 -35.53
N SER A 225 -1.15 -11.43 -36.19
CA SER A 225 -2.23 -12.20 -36.75
C SER A 225 -2.26 -11.97 -38.25
N ASP A 226 -2.66 -12.98 -39.00
CA ASP A 226 -2.81 -12.88 -40.46
C ASP A 226 -4.13 -12.24 -40.88
N GLU A 227 -5.02 -11.92 -39.94
CA GLU A 227 -6.34 -11.35 -40.21
C GLU A 227 -6.30 -9.81 -40.08
N ASN A 228 -6.67 -9.13 -41.18
CA ASN A 228 -6.95 -7.70 -41.22
C ASN A 228 -8.44 -7.48 -40.96
N LEU A 229 -8.80 -7.07 -39.74
CA LEU A 229 -10.17 -6.72 -39.39
C LEU A 229 -10.46 -5.25 -39.67
N GLU A 230 -11.58 -4.97 -40.34
CA GLU A 230 -12.05 -3.59 -40.59
C GLU A 230 -12.90 -3.06 -39.44
N CYS A 231 -12.86 -1.74 -39.21
CA CYS A 231 -13.50 -1.07 -38.07
C CYS A 231 -15.03 -1.14 -38.02
N GLU A 232 -15.68 -1.53 -39.12
CA GLU A 232 -17.14 -1.65 -39.21
C GLU A 232 -17.71 -2.81 -38.39
N ASP A 233 -16.84 -3.73 -37.99
CA ASP A 233 -17.20 -4.96 -37.30
C ASP A 233 -17.05 -4.88 -35.75
N ILE A 234 -16.97 -3.67 -35.14
CA ILE A 234 -16.84 -3.50 -33.70
C ILE A 234 -17.85 -4.31 -32.88
N VAL A 235 -19.06 -4.44 -33.39
CA VAL A 235 -20.13 -5.24 -32.77
C VAL A 235 -19.82 -6.74 -32.79
N LYS A 236 -19.15 -7.23 -33.83
CA LYS A 236 -18.77 -8.66 -33.91
C LYS A 236 -17.77 -9.05 -32.81
N PHE A 237 -17.02 -8.10 -32.29
CA PHE A 237 -16.04 -8.36 -31.25
C PHE A 237 -16.65 -8.74 -29.88
N PHE A 238 -17.92 -8.44 -29.63
CA PHE A 238 -18.61 -8.88 -28.39
C PHE A 238 -19.14 -10.33 -28.50
N ASN A 239 -19.09 -10.96 -29.71
CA ASN A 239 -19.57 -12.32 -29.94
C ASN A 239 -18.48 -13.40 -29.77
N PHE A 240 -17.29 -13.07 -29.26
CA PHE A 240 -16.11 -13.96 -29.18
C PHE A 240 -16.19 -15.11 -28.18
N SER A 241 -17.08 -15.11 -27.27
CA SER A 241 -17.21 -16.23 -26.34
C SER A 241 -18.64 -16.40 -25.89
N ASP A 242 -19.10 -17.64 -25.80
CA ASP A 242 -20.38 -17.99 -25.14
C ASP A 242 -20.48 -17.51 -23.67
N LYS A 243 -19.41 -16.91 -23.15
CA LYS A 243 -19.30 -16.35 -21.80
C LYS A 243 -19.51 -14.82 -21.72
N ILE A 244 -19.55 -14.12 -22.86
CA ILE A 244 -19.80 -12.65 -22.87
C ILE A 244 -21.26 -12.47 -23.27
N GLU A 245 -22.10 -12.07 -22.34
CA GLU A 245 -23.48 -11.66 -22.61
C GLU A 245 -23.47 -10.39 -23.48
N GLU A 246 -24.21 -10.41 -24.57
CA GLU A 246 -24.45 -9.23 -25.39
C GLU A 246 -25.27 -8.21 -24.58
N ARG A 247 -24.71 -7.01 -24.36
CA ARG A 247 -25.33 -5.93 -23.58
C ARG A 247 -25.43 -4.70 -24.46
N GLU A 248 -26.65 -4.28 -24.75
CA GLU A 248 -26.92 -3.14 -25.64
C GLU A 248 -26.19 -1.86 -25.15
N ASN A 249 -26.23 -1.58 -23.86
CA ASN A 249 -25.57 -0.42 -23.27
C ASN A 249 -24.04 -0.49 -23.38
N GLN A 250 -23.44 -1.66 -23.30
CA GLN A 250 -22.00 -1.86 -23.56
C GLN A 250 -21.64 -1.54 -25.00
N ILE A 251 -22.43 -2.02 -25.96
CA ILE A 251 -22.22 -1.75 -27.38
C ILE A 251 -22.37 -0.25 -27.67
N ASN A 252 -23.40 0.39 -27.11
CA ASN A 252 -23.63 1.82 -27.29
C ASN A 252 -22.48 2.65 -26.68
N MET A 253 -21.97 2.29 -25.52
CA MET A 253 -20.77 2.87 -24.94
C MET A 253 -19.56 2.70 -25.85
N THR A 254 -19.34 1.51 -26.37
CA THR A 254 -18.23 1.22 -27.31
C THR A 254 -18.27 2.09 -28.55
N LYS A 255 -19.46 2.29 -29.14
CA LYS A 255 -19.64 3.17 -30.28
C LYS A 255 -19.33 4.63 -29.92
N ASN A 256 -19.77 5.10 -28.75
CA ASN A 256 -19.47 6.45 -28.29
C ASN A 256 -17.98 6.66 -28.03
N VAL A 257 -17.30 5.66 -27.46
CA VAL A 257 -15.84 5.73 -27.25
C VAL A 257 -15.10 5.76 -28.60
N PHE A 258 -15.52 4.96 -29.55
CA PHE A 258 -14.93 4.97 -30.88
C PHE A 258 -15.14 6.33 -31.59
N ASP A 259 -16.34 6.89 -31.50
CA ASP A 259 -16.64 8.23 -32.02
C ASP A 259 -15.82 9.31 -31.34
N THR A 260 -15.61 9.21 -30.01
CA THR A 260 -14.78 10.12 -29.23
C THR A 260 -13.34 10.13 -29.74
N LEU A 261 -12.72 8.95 -29.90
CA LEU A 261 -11.36 8.83 -30.36
C LEU A 261 -11.18 9.25 -31.82
N ASN A 262 -12.06 8.77 -32.70
CA ASN A 262 -11.94 8.95 -34.14
C ASN A 262 -12.23 10.39 -34.62
N ASN A 263 -13.10 11.10 -33.92
CA ASN A 263 -13.49 12.47 -34.25
C ASN A 263 -12.82 13.55 -33.36
N GLY A 264 -11.80 13.17 -32.57
CA GLY A 264 -11.07 14.12 -31.73
C GLY A 264 -11.94 14.82 -30.70
N LYS A 265 -12.87 14.09 -30.07
CA LYS A 265 -13.79 14.64 -29.07
C LYS A 265 -13.26 14.42 -27.66
N LYS A 266 -13.83 15.16 -26.72
CA LYS A 266 -13.64 15.00 -25.29
C LYS A 266 -14.96 14.62 -24.65
N THR A 267 -15.00 13.51 -23.95
CA THR A 267 -16.27 12.90 -23.50
C THR A 267 -16.15 12.39 -22.07
N LEU A 268 -17.19 12.60 -21.28
CA LEU A 268 -17.35 12.00 -19.97
C LEU A 268 -18.52 11.02 -20.01
N ILE A 269 -18.27 9.78 -19.63
CA ILE A 269 -19.26 8.69 -19.67
C ILE A 269 -19.44 8.09 -18.28
N GLU A 270 -20.65 8.20 -17.73
CA GLU A 270 -21.05 7.41 -16.56
C GLU A 270 -21.63 6.08 -17.02
N ALA A 271 -21.02 5.00 -16.57
CA ALA A 271 -21.44 3.64 -16.90
C ALA A 271 -21.39 2.76 -15.66
N PRO A 272 -22.51 2.16 -15.23
CA PRO A 272 -22.60 1.43 -13.96
C PRO A 272 -21.66 0.23 -13.91
N THR A 273 -21.44 -0.27 -12.67
CA THR A 273 -20.74 -1.54 -12.44
C THR A 273 -21.46 -2.68 -13.18
N GLY A 274 -20.71 -3.65 -13.65
CA GLY A 274 -21.29 -4.79 -14.37
C GLY A 274 -21.60 -4.55 -15.86
N LEU A 275 -21.56 -3.33 -16.38
CA LEU A 275 -21.76 -3.04 -17.81
C LEU A 275 -20.63 -3.59 -18.70
N GLY A 276 -19.44 -3.81 -18.16
CA GLY A 276 -18.27 -4.24 -18.94
C GLY A 276 -17.46 -3.07 -19.50
N LYS A 277 -17.33 -1.98 -18.72
CA LYS A 277 -16.62 -0.74 -19.09
C LYS A 277 -15.24 -0.98 -19.71
N SER A 278 -14.43 -1.87 -19.12
CA SER A 278 -13.05 -2.11 -19.57
C SER A 278 -13.02 -2.50 -21.05
N PHE A 279 -13.81 -3.47 -21.45
CA PHE A 279 -13.88 -3.87 -22.87
C PHE A 279 -14.52 -2.80 -23.76
N ALA A 280 -15.51 -2.07 -23.23
CA ALA A 280 -16.16 -1.00 -23.97
C ALA A 280 -15.22 0.16 -24.34
N TYR A 281 -14.13 0.39 -23.62
CA TYR A 281 -13.11 1.37 -24.02
C TYR A 281 -11.83 0.74 -24.57
N LEU A 282 -11.43 -0.47 -24.17
CA LEU A 282 -10.21 -1.12 -24.68
C LEU A 282 -10.35 -1.48 -26.17
N ILE A 283 -11.46 -2.11 -26.57
CA ILE A 283 -11.67 -2.55 -27.95
C ILE A 283 -11.58 -1.38 -28.93
N PRO A 284 -12.37 -0.28 -28.79
CA PRO A 284 -12.26 0.84 -29.70
C PRO A 284 -10.91 1.56 -29.62
N SER A 285 -10.23 1.56 -28.47
CA SER A 285 -8.89 2.13 -28.33
C SER A 285 -7.85 1.36 -29.13
N ILE A 286 -7.91 0.03 -29.10
CA ILE A 286 -7.02 -0.84 -29.88
C ILE A 286 -7.25 -0.60 -31.38
N ILE A 287 -8.50 -0.67 -31.82
CA ILE A 287 -8.86 -0.49 -33.24
C ILE A 287 -8.46 0.89 -33.76
N PHE A 288 -8.75 1.95 -32.98
CA PHE A 288 -8.35 3.31 -33.30
C PHE A 288 -6.83 3.45 -33.41
N SER A 289 -6.10 2.91 -32.44
CA SER A 289 -4.64 3.01 -32.42
C SER A 289 -3.99 2.33 -33.62
N VAL A 290 -4.43 1.13 -33.94
CA VAL A 290 -3.90 0.37 -35.07
C VAL A 290 -4.25 1.05 -36.40
N LYS A 291 -5.52 1.44 -36.62
CA LYS A 291 -5.99 2.07 -37.85
C LYS A 291 -5.29 3.40 -38.14
N ASN A 292 -5.11 4.23 -37.13
CA ASN A 292 -4.56 5.57 -37.27
C ASN A 292 -3.06 5.65 -37.00
N ASN A 293 -2.43 4.57 -36.59
CA ASN A 293 -1.04 4.50 -36.14
C ASN A 293 -0.76 5.57 -35.05
N GLN A 294 -1.72 5.71 -34.12
CA GLN A 294 -1.65 6.68 -33.03
C GLN A 294 -1.71 5.95 -31.69
N LYS A 295 -0.90 6.38 -30.78
CA LYS A 295 -0.86 5.82 -29.44
C LYS A 295 -2.08 6.24 -28.62
N VAL A 296 -2.61 5.30 -27.82
CA VAL A 296 -3.65 5.58 -26.83
C VAL A 296 -3.11 5.26 -25.43
N TYR A 297 -3.16 6.25 -24.56
CA TYR A 297 -2.85 6.08 -23.15
C TYR A 297 -4.13 5.77 -22.38
N ILE A 298 -4.07 4.76 -21.51
CA ILE A 298 -5.19 4.38 -20.65
C ILE A 298 -4.69 4.45 -19.20
N THR A 299 -5.37 5.22 -18.38
CA THR A 299 -4.97 5.40 -16.99
C THR A 299 -6.07 5.00 -16.02
N THR A 300 -5.68 4.39 -14.91
CA THR A 300 -6.57 3.98 -13.82
C THR A 300 -5.99 4.38 -12.45
N LYS A 301 -6.81 4.36 -11.40
CA LYS A 301 -6.41 4.87 -10.08
C LYS A 301 -5.29 4.07 -9.43
N THR A 302 -5.39 2.74 -9.43
CA THR A 302 -4.52 1.88 -8.62
C THR A 302 -3.62 1.00 -9.46
N LYS A 303 -2.47 0.61 -8.91
CA LYS A 303 -1.56 -0.37 -9.53
C LYS A 303 -2.25 -1.72 -9.78
N ASN A 304 -3.11 -2.17 -8.87
CA ASN A 304 -3.84 -3.42 -9.02
C ASN A 304 -4.77 -3.40 -10.25
N LEU A 305 -5.50 -2.30 -10.46
CA LEU A 305 -6.33 -2.13 -11.66
C LEU A 305 -5.47 -2.01 -12.92
N GLN A 306 -4.32 -1.35 -12.85
CA GLN A 306 -3.35 -1.29 -13.93
C GLN A 306 -2.87 -2.69 -14.32
N ASP A 307 -2.50 -3.52 -13.33
CA ASP A 307 -2.06 -4.89 -13.56
C ASP A 307 -3.20 -5.78 -14.04
N GLN A 308 -4.44 -5.57 -13.60
CA GLN A 308 -5.61 -6.26 -14.12
C GLN A 308 -5.83 -5.96 -15.61
N LEU A 309 -5.84 -4.68 -16.00
CA LEU A 309 -5.98 -4.28 -17.41
C LEU A 309 -4.87 -4.87 -18.28
N TYR A 310 -3.63 -4.86 -17.78
CA TYR A 310 -2.46 -5.34 -18.52
C TYR A 310 -2.38 -6.86 -18.61
N LEU A 311 -2.49 -7.57 -17.48
CA LEU A 311 -2.25 -9.02 -17.40
C LEU A 311 -3.47 -9.86 -17.77
N LYS A 312 -4.69 -9.33 -17.53
CA LYS A 312 -5.94 -10.07 -17.79
C LYS A 312 -6.67 -9.55 -19.03
N ASP A 313 -7.08 -8.28 -19.01
CA ASP A 313 -8.01 -7.77 -20.01
C ASP A 313 -7.33 -7.61 -21.39
N LEU A 314 -6.15 -6.96 -21.44
CA LEU A 314 -5.40 -6.85 -22.71
C LEU A 314 -4.84 -8.18 -23.19
N SER A 315 -4.37 -9.04 -22.30
CA SER A 315 -3.89 -10.37 -22.65
C SER A 315 -5.03 -11.21 -23.26
N PHE A 316 -6.23 -11.14 -22.69
CA PHE A 316 -7.42 -11.80 -23.26
C PHE A 316 -7.79 -11.23 -24.63
N LEU A 317 -7.83 -9.90 -24.79
CA LEU A 317 -8.12 -9.27 -26.07
C LEU A 317 -7.04 -9.57 -27.12
N HIS A 318 -5.80 -9.63 -26.72
CA HIS A 318 -4.66 -9.98 -27.53
C HIS A 318 -4.81 -11.37 -28.17
N GLU A 319 -5.37 -12.34 -27.43
CA GLU A 319 -5.64 -13.69 -27.94
C GLU A 319 -6.91 -13.78 -28.78
N LYS A 320 -7.89 -12.91 -28.54
CA LYS A 320 -9.27 -13.10 -29.12
C LYS A 320 -9.66 -12.11 -30.20
N LEU A 321 -9.07 -10.90 -30.20
CA LEU A 321 -9.48 -9.86 -31.16
C LEU A 321 -9.07 -10.13 -32.62
N GLY A 322 -8.05 -10.96 -32.86
CA GLY A 322 -7.52 -11.18 -34.21
C GLY A 322 -6.92 -9.93 -34.89
N VAL A 323 -6.58 -8.90 -34.07
CA VAL A 323 -5.97 -7.65 -34.55
C VAL A 323 -4.52 -7.60 -34.10
N ASN A 324 -3.62 -7.21 -35.00
CA ASN A 324 -2.23 -6.96 -34.64
C ASN A 324 -2.09 -5.66 -33.84
N PHE A 325 -1.73 -5.73 -32.59
CA PHE A 325 -1.42 -4.58 -31.80
C PHE A 325 -0.32 -4.86 -30.76
N SER A 326 0.33 -3.82 -30.32
CA SER A 326 1.33 -3.89 -29.27
C SER A 326 0.87 -3.11 -28.03
N TYR A 327 1.18 -3.62 -26.86
CA TYR A 327 0.84 -2.95 -25.62
C TYR A 327 1.91 -3.09 -24.56
N THR A 328 1.95 -2.13 -23.64
CA THR A 328 2.87 -2.11 -22.51
C THR A 328 2.23 -1.43 -21.30
N LYS A 329 2.88 -1.57 -20.14
CA LYS A 329 2.54 -0.80 -18.96
C LYS A 329 3.74 0.01 -18.47
N LEU A 330 3.48 1.15 -17.84
CA LEU A 330 4.49 1.96 -17.22
C LEU A 330 4.01 2.41 -15.83
N LYS A 331 4.81 2.17 -14.80
CA LYS A 331 4.64 2.68 -13.43
C LYS A 331 5.60 3.83 -13.18
N GLY A 332 5.37 4.59 -12.12
CA GLY A 332 6.31 5.65 -11.71
C GLY A 332 7.70 5.08 -11.35
N LYS A 333 8.75 5.88 -11.54
CA LYS A 333 10.15 5.48 -11.33
C LYS A 333 10.45 4.87 -9.96
N ARG A 334 9.72 5.28 -8.91
CA ARG A 334 9.84 4.69 -7.55
C ARG A 334 9.40 3.24 -7.45
N ASN A 335 8.69 2.74 -8.45
CA ASN A 335 8.17 1.37 -8.44
C ASN A 335 9.13 0.37 -9.07
N TYR A 336 10.19 0.82 -9.73
CA TYR A 336 11.17 -0.06 -10.37
C TYR A 336 12.44 -0.14 -9.55
N ALA A 337 12.96 -1.35 -9.41
CA ALA A 337 14.29 -1.55 -8.88
C ALA A 337 15.35 -0.95 -9.81
N SER A 338 16.38 -0.34 -9.22
CA SER A 338 17.58 0.07 -9.91
C SER A 338 18.69 -0.92 -9.68
N LEU A 339 19.25 -1.47 -10.76
CA LEU A 339 20.42 -2.32 -10.67
C LEU A 339 21.66 -1.54 -10.23
N LYS A 340 21.79 -0.28 -10.68
CA LYS A 340 22.85 0.61 -10.21
C LYS A 340 22.75 0.81 -8.70
N GLY A 341 21.57 1.20 -8.19
CA GLY A 341 21.33 1.38 -6.75
C GLY A 341 21.60 0.10 -5.95
N PHE A 342 21.17 -1.04 -6.46
CA PHE A 342 21.42 -2.34 -5.85
C PHE A 342 22.90 -2.68 -5.74
N PHE A 343 23.67 -2.59 -6.84
CA PHE A 343 25.09 -2.92 -6.83
C PHE A 343 25.92 -1.89 -6.03
N GLU A 344 25.58 -0.61 -6.09
CA GLU A 344 26.20 0.40 -5.23
C GLU A 344 25.96 0.13 -3.75
N TYR A 345 24.76 -0.34 -3.37
CA TYR A 345 24.47 -0.72 -1.99
C TYR A 345 25.30 -1.93 -1.55
N VAL A 346 25.38 -2.96 -2.37
CA VAL A 346 26.23 -4.15 -2.13
C VAL A 346 27.70 -3.73 -1.99
N PHE A 347 28.15 -2.74 -2.76
CA PHE A 347 29.53 -2.24 -2.74
C PHE A 347 29.91 -1.51 -1.44
N LEU A 348 28.95 -1.02 -0.65
CA LEU A 348 29.24 -0.30 0.58
C LEU A 348 29.99 -1.15 1.62
N ALA A 349 30.03 -2.46 1.51
CA ALA A 349 30.70 -3.41 2.40
C ALA A 349 30.35 -3.24 3.91
N ASN A 350 30.80 -4.13 4.76
CA ASN A 350 30.53 -4.11 6.20
C ASN A 350 29.03 -4.04 6.54
N LEU A 351 28.25 -4.88 5.85
CA LEU A 351 26.81 -4.94 5.94
C LEU A 351 26.36 -5.58 7.26
N THR A 352 25.32 -5.01 7.84
CA THR A 352 24.66 -5.52 9.04
C THR A 352 23.85 -6.79 8.74
N TYR A 353 23.43 -7.50 9.79
CA TYR A 353 22.54 -8.64 9.68
C TYR A 353 21.26 -8.36 8.87
N TYR A 354 20.61 -7.21 9.12
CA TYR A 354 19.37 -6.82 8.45
C TYR A 354 19.60 -6.39 6.99
N GLU A 355 20.71 -5.71 6.71
CA GLU A 355 21.09 -5.36 5.34
C GLU A 355 21.37 -6.61 4.50
N ILE A 356 22.05 -7.62 5.07
CA ILE A 356 22.25 -8.91 4.39
C ILE A 356 20.93 -9.61 4.11
N THR A 357 20.01 -9.64 5.09
CA THR A 357 18.66 -10.22 4.94
C THR A 357 17.92 -9.58 3.77
N PHE A 358 17.90 -8.25 3.73
CA PHE A 358 17.28 -7.49 2.67
C PHE A 358 17.91 -7.75 1.29
N LEU A 359 19.24 -7.73 1.21
CA LEU A 359 19.96 -7.95 -0.05
C LEU A 359 19.81 -9.38 -0.58
N LEU A 360 19.72 -10.39 0.29
CA LEU A 360 19.41 -11.76 -0.11
C LEU A 360 18.02 -11.85 -0.74
N LYS A 361 16.99 -11.26 -0.08
CA LYS A 361 15.62 -11.19 -0.58
C LYS A 361 15.59 -10.55 -1.98
N VAL A 362 16.20 -9.39 -2.12
CA VAL A 362 16.26 -8.67 -3.39
C VAL A 362 17.04 -9.45 -4.44
N SER A 363 18.19 -10.04 -4.09
CA SER A 363 18.99 -10.83 -5.03
C SER A 363 18.22 -12.02 -5.60
N PHE A 364 17.50 -12.75 -4.75
CA PHE A 364 16.71 -13.89 -5.18
C PHE A 364 15.54 -13.49 -6.05
N TRP A 365 14.87 -12.40 -5.70
CA TRP A 365 13.82 -11.82 -6.51
C TRP A 365 14.33 -11.34 -7.88
N LEU A 366 15.49 -10.67 -7.94
CA LEU A 366 16.09 -10.23 -9.21
C LEU A 366 16.40 -11.39 -10.17
N LEU A 367 16.61 -12.61 -9.63
CA LEU A 367 16.75 -13.80 -10.46
C LEU A 367 15.43 -14.31 -11.03
N GLU A 368 14.27 -13.85 -10.57
CA GLU A 368 12.95 -14.36 -10.94
C GLU A 368 12.04 -13.33 -11.59
N THR A 369 12.18 -12.05 -11.22
CA THR A 369 11.33 -10.98 -11.75
C THR A 369 11.54 -10.75 -13.24
N LYS A 370 10.42 -10.51 -13.96
CA LYS A 370 10.41 -10.07 -15.36
C LYS A 370 10.47 -8.53 -15.43
N TYR A 371 9.72 -7.84 -14.59
CA TYR A 371 9.48 -6.40 -14.71
C TYR A 371 10.29 -5.56 -13.74
N GLY A 372 10.83 -6.16 -12.67
CA GLY A 372 11.56 -5.44 -11.62
C GLY A 372 10.69 -4.46 -10.83
N GLU A 373 9.40 -4.76 -10.71
CA GLU A 373 8.46 -3.93 -9.98
C GLU A 373 8.54 -4.24 -8.47
N LEU A 374 8.91 -3.26 -7.68
CA LEU A 374 9.15 -3.43 -6.24
C LEU A 374 7.90 -3.87 -5.46
N ASP A 375 6.71 -3.66 -5.99
CA ASP A 375 5.47 -4.15 -5.40
C ASP A 375 5.21 -5.66 -5.63
N GLU A 376 6.07 -6.35 -6.37
CA GLU A 376 6.15 -7.82 -6.38
C GLU A 376 6.66 -8.37 -5.06
N LEU A 377 7.34 -7.55 -4.23
CA LEU A 377 7.88 -7.91 -2.93
C LEU A 377 7.05 -7.34 -1.78
N ASN A 378 6.89 -8.13 -0.72
CA ASN A 378 6.36 -7.65 0.54
C ASN A 378 7.50 -7.06 1.39
N PHE A 379 7.44 -5.74 1.68
CA PHE A 379 8.41 -5.07 2.54
C PHE A 379 7.86 -4.87 3.95
N TYR A 380 8.73 -5.06 4.93
CA TYR A 380 8.45 -4.77 6.32
C TYR A 380 8.81 -3.31 6.65
N PRO A 381 8.25 -2.73 7.72
CA PRO A 381 8.47 -1.31 8.07
C PRO A 381 9.95 -0.92 8.10
N ASP A 382 10.82 -1.76 8.64
CA ASP A 382 12.25 -1.50 8.80
C ASP A 382 13.01 -1.56 7.45
N GLU A 383 12.45 -2.22 6.44
CA GLU A 383 13.05 -2.33 5.10
C GLU A 383 12.80 -1.08 4.22
N TYR A 384 11.82 -0.21 4.57
CA TYR A 384 11.53 0.98 3.76
C TYR A 384 12.71 1.96 3.66
N GLY A 385 13.60 1.98 4.66
CA GLY A 385 14.84 2.74 4.61
C GLY A 385 15.73 2.28 3.45
N TYR A 386 15.93 0.98 3.31
CA TYR A 386 16.77 0.38 2.26
C TYR A 386 16.13 0.50 0.87
N LEU A 387 14.79 0.45 0.81
CA LEU A 387 14.03 0.55 -0.44
C LEU A 387 14.28 1.87 -1.19
N ARG A 388 14.54 2.97 -0.46
CA ARG A 388 14.89 4.25 -1.09
C ARG A 388 16.16 4.16 -1.92
N ASP A 389 17.11 3.36 -1.51
CA ASP A 389 18.37 3.18 -2.24
C ASP A 389 18.23 2.25 -3.44
N LEU A 390 17.29 1.32 -3.34
CA LEU A 390 17.02 0.34 -4.37
C LEU A 390 16.16 0.87 -5.53
N ASN A 391 15.32 1.88 -5.32
CA ASN A 391 14.42 2.37 -6.36
C ASN A 391 15.13 3.23 -7.43
N SER A 392 14.48 3.39 -8.60
CA SER A 392 15.05 4.14 -9.74
C SER A 392 14.85 5.67 -9.63
N GLU A 393 14.41 6.22 -8.49
CA GLU A 393 14.29 7.66 -8.31
C GLU A 393 15.69 8.31 -8.19
N GLY A 394 15.88 9.47 -8.84
CA GLY A 394 17.15 10.18 -8.82
C GLY A 394 18.27 9.55 -9.66
N ILE A 395 18.01 8.41 -10.32
CA ILE A 395 18.98 7.79 -11.20
C ILE A 395 18.83 8.35 -12.61
N TYR A 396 19.89 8.97 -13.12
CA TYR A 396 19.91 9.46 -14.50
C TYR A 396 20.09 8.28 -15.46
N LEU A 397 19.01 7.87 -16.11
CA LEU A 397 19.01 6.76 -17.08
C LEU A 397 19.81 7.10 -18.35
N SER A 398 20.04 8.38 -18.63
CA SER A 398 20.82 8.87 -19.79
C SER A 398 22.30 9.11 -19.48
N SER A 399 22.71 8.93 -18.22
CA SER A 399 24.09 9.22 -17.79
C SER A 399 25.05 8.13 -18.25
N ASP A 400 26.20 8.52 -18.82
CA ASP A 400 27.30 7.62 -19.10
C ASP A 400 27.91 6.99 -17.83
N LYS A 401 27.54 7.53 -16.66
CA LYS A 401 27.91 7.00 -15.33
C LYS A 401 27.09 5.79 -14.88
N ASN A 402 26.11 5.32 -15.66
CA ASN A 402 25.34 4.11 -15.33
C ASN A 402 25.76 2.93 -16.23
N PRO A 403 26.69 2.05 -15.80
CA PRO A 403 27.11 0.90 -16.58
C PRO A 403 26.00 -0.14 -16.80
N TYR A 404 24.96 -0.11 -15.98
CA TYR A 404 23.84 -1.06 -16.02
C TYR A 404 22.64 -0.53 -16.83
N ARG A 405 22.74 0.64 -17.48
CA ARG A 405 21.66 1.36 -18.17
C ARG A 405 20.76 0.46 -19.03
N GLU A 406 21.38 -0.42 -19.84
CA GLU A 406 20.64 -1.32 -20.76
C GLU A 406 19.88 -2.42 -20.00
N TYR A 407 20.29 -2.74 -18.79
CA TYR A 407 19.66 -3.74 -17.94
C TYR A 407 18.61 -3.14 -16.99
N GLU A 408 18.64 -1.80 -16.77
CA GLU A 408 17.72 -1.12 -15.88
C GLU A 408 16.26 -1.36 -16.27
N PHE A 409 15.45 -1.82 -15.32
CA PHE A 409 14.04 -2.14 -15.54
C PHE A 409 13.24 -0.96 -16.07
N LEU A 410 13.46 0.24 -15.51
CA LEU A 410 12.83 1.46 -15.98
C LEU A 410 13.24 1.82 -17.43
N THR A 411 14.49 1.59 -17.81
CA THR A 411 14.95 1.80 -19.20
C THR A 411 14.21 0.89 -20.17
N LYS A 412 14.06 -0.39 -19.80
CA LYS A 412 13.33 -1.38 -20.62
C LYS A 412 11.87 -1.01 -20.75
N ALA A 413 11.21 -0.60 -19.64
CA ALA A 413 9.82 -0.15 -19.68
C ALA A 413 9.62 1.08 -20.59
N ARG A 414 10.55 2.05 -20.56
CA ARG A 414 10.50 3.23 -21.44
C ARG A 414 10.72 2.87 -22.92
N LYS A 415 11.64 1.96 -23.24
CA LYS A 415 11.83 1.46 -24.60
C LYS A 415 10.55 0.80 -25.15
N SER A 416 9.83 0.05 -24.29
CA SER A 416 8.56 -0.56 -24.68
C SER A 416 7.49 0.49 -24.98
N LEU A 417 7.46 1.58 -24.21
CA LEU A 417 6.51 2.67 -24.39
C LEU A 417 6.67 3.35 -25.77
N GLU A 418 7.89 3.45 -26.29
CA GLU A 418 8.14 4.06 -27.62
C GLU A 418 7.38 3.33 -28.74
N LYS A 419 7.27 2.03 -28.65
CA LYS A 419 6.76 1.16 -29.72
C LYS A 419 5.30 0.75 -29.55
N ALA A 420 4.74 0.92 -28.34
CA ALA A 420 3.41 0.39 -28.02
C ALA A 420 2.27 1.21 -28.65
N ASN A 421 1.23 0.51 -29.13
CA ASN A 421 -0.05 1.08 -29.53
C ASN A 421 -0.87 1.50 -28.29
N ILE A 422 -0.96 0.63 -27.30
CA ILE A 422 -1.71 0.85 -26.07
C ILE A 422 -0.74 0.90 -24.88
N VAL A 423 -0.85 1.95 -24.10
CA VAL A 423 -0.01 2.16 -22.92
C VAL A 423 -0.89 2.28 -21.68
N ILE A 424 -0.71 1.33 -20.74
CA ILE A 424 -1.42 1.37 -19.46
C ILE A 424 -0.55 2.05 -18.40
N ILE A 425 -1.09 3.10 -17.79
CA ILE A 425 -0.45 3.85 -16.70
C ILE A 425 -1.39 4.00 -15.51
N ASN A 426 -0.93 4.57 -14.42
CA ASN A 426 -1.80 4.97 -13.32
C ASN A 426 -1.95 6.49 -13.24
N HIS A 427 -3.01 6.95 -12.54
CA HIS A 427 -3.29 8.38 -12.35
C HIS A 427 -2.10 9.14 -11.78
N SER A 428 -1.39 8.54 -10.80
CA SER A 428 -0.24 9.18 -10.17
C SER A 428 0.89 9.47 -11.16
N LEU A 429 1.18 8.54 -12.07
CA LEU A 429 2.19 8.75 -13.09
C LEU A 429 1.73 9.83 -14.09
N LEU A 430 0.48 9.76 -14.56
CA LEU A 430 -0.07 10.75 -15.48
C LEU A 430 0.10 12.17 -14.92
N PHE A 431 -0.38 12.40 -13.69
CA PHE A 431 -0.40 13.74 -13.12
C PHE A 431 0.98 14.23 -12.67
N SER A 432 1.85 13.33 -12.17
CA SER A 432 3.24 13.70 -11.84
C SER A 432 4.06 14.08 -13.07
N ASP A 433 3.76 13.46 -14.21
CA ASP A 433 4.48 13.72 -15.46
C ASP A 433 4.16 15.10 -16.04
N LEU A 434 2.97 15.66 -15.77
CA LEU A 434 2.57 16.99 -16.18
C LEU A 434 3.44 18.12 -15.60
N GLU A 435 4.04 17.90 -14.43
CA GLU A 435 4.98 18.85 -13.78
C GLU A 435 6.46 18.56 -14.13
N SER A 436 6.73 17.51 -14.90
CA SER A 436 8.09 17.13 -15.26
C SER A 436 8.61 17.95 -16.44
N GLU A 437 9.78 18.58 -16.28
CA GLU A 437 10.47 19.27 -17.38
C GLU A 437 10.84 18.34 -18.55
N ASN A 438 11.02 17.07 -18.25
CA ASN A 438 11.29 16.00 -19.22
C ASN A 438 10.18 14.97 -19.16
N SER A 439 9.04 15.27 -19.80
CA SER A 439 7.90 14.37 -19.89
C SER A 439 8.30 12.98 -20.42
N ILE A 440 7.85 11.96 -19.71
CA ILE A 440 8.04 10.56 -20.09
C ILE A 440 6.93 10.12 -21.05
N LEU A 441 5.75 10.72 -20.88
CA LEU A 441 4.54 10.39 -21.66
C LEU A 441 4.50 11.24 -22.94
N TYR A 442 5.56 11.13 -23.73
CA TYR A 442 5.61 11.83 -25.01
C TYR A 442 4.50 11.35 -25.95
N ASP A 443 4.02 12.25 -26.81
CA ASP A 443 2.90 12.01 -27.73
C ASP A 443 1.57 11.64 -27.02
N LEU A 444 1.35 12.23 -25.84
CA LEU A 444 0.10 12.09 -25.09
C LEU A 444 -1.00 12.92 -25.78
N LYS A 445 -1.66 12.35 -26.79
CA LYS A 445 -2.72 13.00 -27.57
C LYS A 445 -4.09 12.35 -27.38
N ASN A 446 -4.13 11.05 -27.20
CA ASN A 446 -5.36 10.30 -27.01
C ASN A 446 -5.33 9.62 -25.65
N LEU A 447 -6.31 9.95 -24.80
CA LEU A 447 -6.31 9.56 -23.39
C LEU A 447 -7.65 8.98 -22.95
N VAL A 448 -7.60 7.85 -22.28
CA VAL A 448 -8.73 7.26 -21.56
C VAL A 448 -8.41 7.29 -20.05
N ILE A 449 -9.27 7.91 -19.26
CA ILE A 449 -9.15 7.93 -17.79
C ILE A 449 -10.30 7.10 -17.21
N ASP A 450 -9.97 5.92 -16.72
CA ASP A 450 -10.91 5.09 -15.97
C ASP A 450 -10.92 5.50 -14.48
N GLU A 451 -12.02 5.26 -13.80
CA GLU A 451 -12.28 5.70 -12.42
C GLU A 451 -12.12 7.22 -12.25
N ALA A 452 -12.66 7.97 -13.21
CA ALA A 452 -12.52 9.43 -13.35
C ALA A 452 -13.03 10.24 -12.14
N HIS A 453 -13.91 9.67 -11.30
CA HIS A 453 -14.36 10.28 -10.04
C HIS A 453 -13.22 10.55 -9.04
N ASN A 454 -12.06 9.92 -9.26
CA ASN A 454 -10.88 10.07 -8.40
C ASN A 454 -9.89 11.13 -8.88
N ILE A 455 -10.14 11.79 -10.00
CA ILE A 455 -9.16 12.71 -10.62
C ILE A 455 -8.77 13.83 -9.66
N GLU A 456 -9.75 14.49 -8.99
CA GLU A 456 -9.47 15.58 -8.03
C GLU A 456 -8.49 15.12 -6.94
N ASP A 457 -8.78 14.01 -6.29
CA ASP A 457 -7.95 13.47 -5.21
C ASP A 457 -6.61 12.95 -5.74
N SER A 458 -6.60 12.30 -6.90
CA SER A 458 -5.38 11.78 -7.53
C SER A 458 -4.40 12.90 -7.94
N VAL A 459 -4.88 14.00 -8.49
CA VAL A 459 -4.05 15.18 -8.80
C VAL A 459 -3.49 15.77 -7.51
N THR A 460 -4.34 15.93 -6.50
CA THR A 460 -3.97 16.49 -5.20
C THR A 460 -2.84 15.69 -4.54
N GLU A 461 -2.96 14.37 -4.52
CA GLU A 461 -1.95 13.48 -3.94
C GLU A 461 -0.68 13.38 -4.79
N SER A 462 -0.83 13.31 -6.12
CA SER A 462 0.32 13.13 -7.03
C SER A 462 1.22 14.36 -7.08
N LEU A 463 0.65 15.55 -6.86
CA LEU A 463 1.35 16.83 -6.85
C LEU A 463 1.57 17.38 -5.44
N ARG A 464 1.35 16.55 -4.43
CA ARG A 464 1.72 16.87 -3.06
C ARG A 464 3.22 16.74 -2.90
N GLU A 465 3.84 17.79 -2.44
CA GLU A 465 5.26 17.84 -2.10
C GLU A 465 5.43 18.02 -0.60
N SER A 466 6.50 17.44 -0.08
CA SER A 466 6.77 17.42 1.35
C SER A 466 8.24 17.68 1.65
N TYR A 467 8.49 18.31 2.79
CA TYR A 467 9.79 18.40 3.43
C TYR A 467 9.69 17.88 4.87
N ASN A 468 10.68 17.10 5.30
CA ASN A 468 10.79 16.60 6.68
C ASN A 468 12.27 16.54 7.10
N LEU A 469 12.60 17.14 8.24
CA LEU A 469 13.97 17.25 8.72
C LEU A 469 14.62 15.89 9.02
N LYS A 470 13.86 14.95 9.58
CA LYS A 470 14.39 13.60 9.88
C LYS A 470 14.87 12.89 8.62
N TYR A 471 14.06 12.87 7.57
CA TYR A 471 14.44 12.26 6.29
C TYR A 471 15.60 13.01 5.63
N PHE A 472 15.68 14.31 5.84
CA PHE A 472 16.78 15.12 5.36
C PHE A 472 18.11 14.72 6.05
N LYS A 473 18.10 14.53 7.38
CA LYS A 473 19.25 14.04 8.15
C LYS A 473 19.74 12.68 7.65
N GLU A 474 18.82 11.76 7.38
CA GLU A 474 19.15 10.41 6.86
C GLU A 474 19.93 10.46 5.53
N HIS A 475 19.65 11.44 4.65
CA HIS A 475 20.43 11.61 3.41
C HIS A 475 21.86 12.09 3.67
N PHE A 476 22.06 12.94 4.66
CA PHE A 476 23.42 13.33 5.07
C PHE A 476 24.20 12.17 5.67
N ASP A 477 23.58 11.38 6.54
CA ASP A 477 24.23 10.22 7.16
C ASP A 477 24.68 9.22 6.10
N LYS A 478 23.87 9.06 5.04
CA LYS A 478 24.27 8.27 3.87
C LYS A 478 25.49 8.86 3.15
N CYS A 479 25.50 10.17 2.87
CA CYS A 479 26.67 10.82 2.27
C CYS A 479 27.93 10.59 3.12
N GLU A 480 27.83 10.69 4.44
CA GLU A 480 28.95 10.45 5.34
C GLU A 480 29.45 9.00 5.33
N LYS A 481 28.53 8.02 5.27
CA LYS A 481 28.87 6.61 5.10
C LYS A 481 29.66 6.40 3.80
N ILE A 482 29.19 6.99 2.68
CA ILE A 482 29.88 6.92 1.38
C ILE A 482 31.26 7.57 1.45
N PHE A 483 31.38 8.76 2.03
CA PHE A 483 32.67 9.44 2.19
C PHE A 483 33.67 8.60 2.99
N THR A 484 33.19 7.92 4.04
CA THR A 484 34.03 7.06 4.86
C THR A 484 34.50 5.83 4.09
N VAL A 485 33.60 5.14 3.39
CA VAL A 485 33.92 3.95 2.60
C VAL A 485 34.85 4.26 1.44
N LYS A 486 34.65 5.41 0.76
CA LYS A 486 35.46 5.83 -0.39
C LYS A 486 36.69 6.65 -0.01
N ASN A 487 36.94 6.87 1.29
CA ASN A 487 38.06 7.68 1.80
C ASN A 487 38.09 9.11 1.21
N ILE A 488 36.90 9.73 1.05
CA ILE A 488 36.76 11.09 0.51
C ILE A 488 36.97 12.12 1.63
N LYS A 489 37.71 13.18 1.37
CA LYS A 489 37.93 14.28 2.32
C LYS A 489 36.62 15.05 2.55
N LYS A 490 36.17 15.16 3.81
CA LYS A 490 34.82 15.61 4.20
C LYS A 490 34.73 16.88 5.06
N ILE A 491 35.85 17.52 5.45
CA ILE A 491 35.87 18.62 6.44
C ILE A 491 34.94 19.77 6.03
N ASP A 492 35.00 20.25 4.81
CA ASP A 492 34.18 21.40 4.37
C ASP A 492 32.72 21.04 4.20
N PHE A 493 32.41 19.78 3.86
CA PHE A 493 31.06 19.29 3.78
C PHE A 493 30.40 19.23 5.16
N LEU A 494 31.12 18.74 6.18
CA LEU A 494 30.62 18.63 7.55
C LEU A 494 30.26 19.98 8.17
N ASN A 495 31.14 20.99 7.98
CA ASN A 495 30.88 22.35 8.49
C ASN A 495 29.59 22.94 7.90
N LYS A 496 29.34 22.70 6.59
CA LYS A 496 28.14 23.17 5.93
C LYS A 496 26.88 22.37 6.34
N LYS A 497 27.02 21.07 6.55
CA LYS A 497 25.94 20.23 7.10
C LYS A 497 25.48 20.79 8.45
N GLU A 498 26.38 21.07 9.38
CA GLU A 498 26.04 21.59 10.72
C GLU A 498 25.31 22.93 10.63
N SER A 499 25.82 23.87 9.83
CA SER A 499 25.16 25.16 9.60
C SER A 499 23.73 24.99 9.05
N LEU A 500 23.59 24.16 8.03
CA LEU A 500 22.30 23.91 7.40
C LEU A 500 21.30 23.24 8.35
N LEU A 501 21.73 22.19 9.06
CA LEU A 501 20.85 21.48 10.01
C LEU A 501 20.39 22.39 11.13
N SER A 502 21.27 23.25 11.69
CA SER A 502 20.89 24.22 12.71
C SER A 502 19.84 25.21 12.21
N ASN A 503 19.97 25.71 10.96
CA ASN A 503 18.98 26.59 10.37
C ASN A 503 17.64 25.89 10.09
N LEU A 504 17.66 24.61 9.70
CA LEU A 504 16.44 23.82 9.47
C LEU A 504 15.73 23.45 10.78
N GLU A 505 16.48 23.21 11.87
CA GLU A 505 15.91 22.98 13.20
C GLU A 505 15.13 24.21 13.71
N VAL A 506 15.59 25.42 13.40
CA VAL A 506 14.83 26.65 13.72
C VAL A 506 13.46 26.66 13.02
N LEU A 507 13.38 26.18 11.76
CA LEU A 507 12.10 26.07 11.06
C LEU A 507 11.19 25.01 11.72
N ASP A 508 11.73 23.86 12.09
CA ASP A 508 10.99 22.79 12.77
C ASP A 508 10.45 23.23 14.12
N ASP A 509 11.28 23.86 14.96
CA ASP A 509 10.90 24.36 16.29
C ASP A 509 9.79 25.41 16.20
N TYR A 510 9.91 26.33 15.22
CA TYR A 510 8.87 27.32 14.96
C TYR A 510 7.54 26.66 14.54
N ALA A 511 7.59 25.74 13.60
CA ALA A 511 6.40 25.03 13.14
C ALA A 511 5.77 24.19 14.26
N PHE A 512 6.57 23.52 15.09
CA PHE A 512 6.09 22.77 16.25
C PHE A 512 5.37 23.67 17.26
N SER A 513 5.97 24.82 17.57
CA SER A 513 5.33 25.82 18.44
C SER A 513 4.00 26.31 17.87
N HIS A 514 3.94 26.57 16.55
CA HIS A 514 2.72 27.01 15.88
C HIS A 514 1.62 25.94 15.90
N ILE A 515 1.95 24.67 15.66
CA ILE A 515 1.01 23.56 15.75
C ILE A 515 0.43 23.45 17.17
N ASN A 516 1.27 23.52 18.20
CA ASN A 516 0.85 23.38 19.59
C ASN A 516 -0.01 24.57 20.07
N LYS A 517 0.22 25.78 19.53
CA LYS A 517 -0.70 26.91 19.76
C LYS A 517 -2.10 26.66 19.21
N LYS A 518 -2.22 25.97 18.06
CA LYS A 518 -3.51 25.69 17.39
C LYS A 518 -4.20 24.43 17.93
N ILE A 519 -3.44 23.40 18.28
CA ILE A 519 -3.92 22.12 18.81
C ILE A 519 -3.11 21.80 20.08
N PRO A 520 -3.56 22.29 21.24
CA PRO A 520 -2.80 22.20 22.50
C PRO A 520 -2.95 20.86 23.25
N ASP A 521 -3.41 19.81 22.58
CA ASP A 521 -3.52 18.46 23.14
C ASP A 521 -2.24 17.63 22.92
N ASP A 522 -2.12 16.48 23.59
CA ASP A 522 -0.99 15.55 23.46
C ASP A 522 -1.20 14.49 22.38
N SER A 523 -2.02 14.77 21.37
CA SER A 523 -2.28 13.81 20.30
C SER A 523 -1.02 13.53 19.49
N GLN A 524 -0.81 12.24 19.18
CA GLN A 524 0.33 11.74 18.41
C GLN A 524 0.31 12.19 16.94
N TYR A 525 -0.82 12.69 16.47
CA TYR A 525 -1.02 13.20 15.12
C TYR A 525 -1.77 14.53 15.16
N LYS A 526 -1.16 15.57 14.60
CA LYS A 526 -1.75 16.90 14.45
C LYS A 526 -1.59 17.40 13.03
N ASN A 527 -2.63 17.99 12.47
CA ASN A 527 -2.65 18.45 11.08
C ASN A 527 -3.36 19.80 11.00
N ILE A 528 -2.69 20.81 10.46
CA ILE A 528 -3.22 22.18 10.39
C ILE A 528 -3.01 22.82 9.02
N LEU A 529 -4.01 23.58 8.57
CA LEU A 529 -3.91 24.46 7.41
C LEU A 529 -3.12 25.72 7.78
N ILE A 530 -2.10 26.05 7.00
CA ILE A 530 -1.31 27.27 7.16
C ILE A 530 -2.02 28.45 6.54
N LYS A 531 -2.07 29.57 7.29
CA LYS A 531 -2.62 30.86 6.91
C LYS A 531 -1.59 31.95 7.12
N ASP A 532 -1.96 33.20 6.79
CA ASP A 532 -1.05 34.37 6.90
C ASP A 532 -0.45 34.57 8.29
N ASP A 533 -1.15 34.16 9.35
CA ASP A 533 -0.68 34.28 10.75
C ASP A 533 0.60 33.49 11.01
N PHE A 534 0.86 32.42 10.28
CA PHE A 534 2.13 31.67 10.37
C PHE A 534 3.35 32.51 9.98
N PHE A 535 3.19 33.48 9.13
CA PHE A 535 4.28 34.30 8.56
C PHE A 535 4.49 35.64 9.30
N THR A 536 3.78 35.88 10.39
CA THR A 536 3.81 37.17 11.08
C THR A 536 4.84 37.28 12.20
N GLU A 537 5.21 36.16 12.82
CA GLU A 537 6.07 36.13 14.02
C GLU A 537 7.57 36.01 13.71
N LEU A 538 7.97 35.56 12.53
CA LEU A 538 9.34 35.32 12.13
C LEU A 538 9.60 35.83 10.71
N ASP A 539 10.70 36.57 10.54
CA ASP A 539 11.19 36.90 9.19
C ASP A 539 12.01 35.73 8.61
N PHE A 540 11.33 34.97 7.75
CA PHE A 540 11.95 33.83 7.10
C PHE A 540 12.97 34.20 6.02
N THR A 541 13.03 35.43 5.54
CA THR A 541 13.84 35.86 4.38
C THR A 541 15.31 35.55 4.59
N ILE A 542 15.87 35.97 5.76
CA ILE A 542 17.29 35.79 6.06
C ILE A 542 17.58 34.29 6.29
N LEU A 543 16.72 33.59 7.00
CA LEU A 543 16.87 32.17 7.33
C LEU A 543 16.85 31.32 6.03
N LEU A 544 15.86 31.55 5.16
CA LEU A 544 15.76 30.85 3.87
C LEU A 544 16.96 31.15 2.95
N SER A 545 17.46 32.39 2.94
CA SER A 545 18.65 32.74 2.18
C SER A 545 19.87 31.94 2.63
N LYS A 546 20.09 31.77 3.93
CA LYS A 546 21.17 30.94 4.48
C LYS A 546 20.99 29.47 4.11
N ILE A 547 19.80 28.91 4.30
CA ILE A 547 19.48 27.52 3.93
C ILE A 547 19.77 27.28 2.45
N ASN A 548 19.33 28.17 1.56
CA ASN A 548 19.55 28.03 0.13
C ASN A 548 21.03 28.12 -0.24
N LEU A 549 21.79 29.03 0.35
CA LEU A 549 23.24 29.14 0.12
C LEU A 549 23.98 27.88 0.56
N ASP A 550 23.65 27.36 1.75
CA ASP A 550 24.27 26.13 2.26
C ASP A 550 23.91 24.91 1.38
N LEU A 551 22.66 24.81 0.90
CA LEU A 551 22.23 23.74 -0.02
C LEU A 551 22.95 23.81 -1.36
N ILE A 552 23.07 24.99 -1.96
CA ILE A 552 23.80 25.18 -3.22
C ILE A 552 25.26 24.77 -3.05
N ASP A 553 25.91 25.20 -1.97
CA ASP A 553 27.31 24.88 -1.69
C ASP A 553 27.53 23.37 -1.48
N ILE A 554 26.59 22.70 -0.79
CA ILE A 554 26.60 21.23 -0.62
C ILE A 554 26.45 20.52 -1.96
N VAL A 555 25.48 20.93 -2.77
CA VAL A 555 25.23 20.35 -4.10
C VAL A 555 26.45 20.53 -5.00
N ASP A 556 27.07 21.70 -5.02
CA ASP A 556 28.24 21.97 -5.85
C ASP A 556 29.46 21.15 -5.38
N LYS A 557 29.64 20.95 -4.08
CA LYS A 557 30.67 20.06 -3.55
C LYS A 557 30.44 18.60 -3.96
N LEU A 558 29.20 18.12 -3.93
CA LEU A 558 28.88 16.75 -4.37
C LEU A 558 29.10 16.54 -5.87
N LYS A 559 28.85 17.56 -6.71
CA LYS A 559 29.07 17.51 -8.17
C LYS A 559 30.55 17.33 -8.57
N VAL A 560 31.48 17.84 -7.77
CA VAL A 560 32.92 17.78 -8.05
C VAL A 560 33.55 16.43 -7.68
N ILE A 561 32.87 15.62 -6.88
CA ILE A 561 33.38 14.31 -6.43
C ILE A 561 33.22 13.31 -7.58
N ASN A 562 34.33 12.70 -8.00
CA ASN A 562 34.36 11.72 -9.09
C ASN A 562 34.37 10.26 -8.59
N GLU A 563 34.72 10.03 -7.32
CA GLU A 563 34.84 8.70 -6.71
C GLU A 563 33.50 7.98 -6.50
N TYR A 564 32.39 8.75 -6.53
CA TYR A 564 31.04 8.24 -6.40
C TYR A 564 30.04 9.13 -7.15
N ASP A 565 28.98 8.55 -7.69
CA ASP A 565 27.91 9.29 -8.36
C ASP A 565 26.84 9.74 -7.37
N PHE A 566 26.93 10.97 -6.90
CA PHE A 566 25.95 11.59 -5.99
C PHE A 566 24.70 12.15 -6.70
N SER A 567 24.40 11.75 -7.92
CA SER A 567 23.27 12.29 -8.70
C SER A 567 21.94 12.19 -7.95
N LYS A 568 21.73 11.12 -7.17
CA LYS A 568 20.53 10.88 -6.38
C LYS A 568 20.41 11.86 -5.22
N GLU A 569 21.46 12.05 -4.47
CA GLU A 569 21.55 12.98 -3.35
C GLU A 569 21.45 14.44 -3.83
N ILE A 570 22.11 14.78 -4.90
CA ILE A 570 22.02 16.10 -5.57
C ILE A 570 20.57 16.39 -5.97
N SER A 571 19.91 15.46 -6.68
CA SER A 571 18.52 15.62 -7.09
C SER A 571 17.57 15.78 -5.88
N TYR A 572 17.84 15.09 -4.79
CA TYR A 572 17.08 15.22 -3.55
C TYR A 572 17.27 16.61 -2.92
N PHE A 573 18.50 17.08 -2.76
CA PHE A 573 18.80 18.39 -2.16
C PHE A 573 18.26 19.54 -3.00
N ASP A 574 18.37 19.48 -4.33
CA ASP A 574 17.78 20.46 -5.25
C ASP A 574 16.24 20.49 -5.11
N LYS A 575 15.61 19.34 -5.01
CA LYS A 575 14.17 19.24 -4.79
C LYS A 575 13.74 19.84 -3.44
N ILE A 576 14.48 19.57 -2.38
CA ILE A 576 14.17 20.10 -1.05
C ILE A 576 14.34 21.62 -1.01
N ALA A 577 15.38 22.17 -1.63
CA ALA A 577 15.56 23.62 -1.75
C ALA A 577 14.35 24.27 -2.42
N LYS A 578 13.87 23.69 -3.52
CA LYS A 578 12.67 24.15 -4.23
C LYS A 578 11.42 24.06 -3.35
N ASN A 579 11.22 22.94 -2.65
CA ASN A 579 10.05 22.71 -1.80
C ASN A 579 9.99 23.68 -0.61
N ILE A 580 11.12 23.93 0.07
CA ILE A 580 11.20 24.90 1.16
C ILE A 580 10.83 26.29 0.64
N ASN A 581 11.39 26.72 -0.49
CA ASN A 581 11.08 28.03 -1.07
C ASN A 581 9.60 28.16 -1.42
N VAL A 582 8.98 27.14 -2.02
CA VAL A 582 7.55 27.15 -2.33
C VAL A 582 6.70 27.19 -1.07
N PHE A 583 7.05 26.40 -0.04
CA PHE A 583 6.28 26.36 1.21
C PHE A 583 6.30 27.72 1.92
N PHE A 584 7.46 28.36 2.01
CA PHE A 584 7.63 29.60 2.76
C PHE A 584 7.34 30.89 1.94
N ASP A 585 7.01 30.79 0.67
CA ASP A 585 6.56 31.95 -0.11
C ASP A 585 5.10 32.31 0.22
N LYS A 586 4.91 33.39 0.95
CA LYS A 586 3.58 33.89 1.34
C LYS A 586 2.71 34.40 0.18
N ASN A 587 3.27 34.61 -1.01
CA ASN A 587 2.55 35.15 -2.15
C ASN A 587 1.84 34.09 -3.00
N ASN A 588 2.01 32.81 -2.71
CA ASN A 588 1.50 31.72 -3.53
C ASN A 588 0.32 30.93 -2.92
N PHE A 589 -0.37 31.49 -1.91
CA PHE A 589 -1.59 30.90 -1.35
C PHE A 589 -2.75 30.77 -2.34
N ASN A 590 -2.74 31.55 -3.40
CA ASN A 590 -3.70 31.42 -4.50
C ASN A 590 -3.43 30.19 -5.40
N LYS A 591 -2.26 29.59 -5.29
CA LYS A 591 -1.85 28.41 -6.06
C LYS A 591 -1.76 27.13 -5.21
N TYR A 592 -1.28 27.25 -3.97
CA TYR A 592 -0.99 26.11 -3.12
C TYR A 592 -1.72 26.13 -1.78
N ILE A 593 -2.16 24.96 -1.36
CA ILE A 593 -2.56 24.67 0.02
C ILE A 593 -1.31 24.27 0.78
N LYS A 594 -1.02 24.89 1.90
CA LYS A 594 0.12 24.59 2.77
C LYS A 594 -0.34 23.97 4.07
N ILE A 595 0.29 22.89 4.46
CA ILE A 595 -0.15 22.05 5.58
C ILE A 595 1.07 21.75 6.46
N LEU A 596 0.91 21.90 7.77
CA LEU A 596 1.84 21.32 8.72
C LEU A 596 1.23 20.07 9.34
N THR A 597 1.98 18.99 9.31
CA THR A 597 1.58 17.72 9.92
C THR A 597 2.64 17.30 10.94
N TYR A 598 2.25 17.15 12.20
CA TYR A 598 3.09 16.55 13.23
C TYR A 598 2.71 15.08 13.41
N ILE A 599 3.71 14.23 13.42
CA ILE A 599 3.56 12.78 13.67
C ILE A 599 4.59 12.41 14.74
N ASP A 600 4.12 11.81 15.84
CA ASP A 600 5.00 11.32 16.89
C ASP A 600 6.12 10.43 16.32
N ARG A 601 7.34 10.59 16.81
CA ARG A 601 8.58 9.92 16.34
C ARG A 601 9.05 10.27 14.92
N SER A 602 8.20 10.84 14.07
CA SER A 602 8.56 11.21 12.69
C SER A 602 8.84 12.71 12.53
N GLY A 603 8.43 13.54 13.50
CA GLY A 603 8.61 14.98 13.46
C GLY A 603 7.57 15.71 12.61
N ILE A 604 7.96 16.83 12.03
CA ILE A 604 7.08 17.72 11.28
C ILE A 604 7.26 17.53 9.78
N ASN A 605 6.14 17.42 9.08
CA ASN A 605 6.07 17.52 7.63
C ASN A 605 5.56 18.90 7.23
N PHE A 606 6.26 19.54 6.32
CA PHE A 606 5.86 20.77 5.61
C PHE A 606 5.34 20.35 4.25
N ASP A 607 4.03 20.24 4.15
CA ASP A 607 3.37 19.75 2.93
C ASP A 607 2.75 20.89 2.14
N PHE A 608 2.76 20.81 0.82
CA PHE A 608 1.94 21.66 -0.03
C PHE A 608 1.40 20.90 -1.24
N THR A 609 0.24 21.32 -1.70
CA THR A 609 -0.41 20.75 -2.88
C THR A 609 -1.25 21.81 -3.59
N LEU A 610 -1.75 21.51 -4.79
CA LEU A 610 -2.53 22.44 -5.59
C LEU A 610 -3.87 22.80 -4.92
N LEU A 611 -4.17 24.10 -4.92
CA LEU A 611 -5.45 24.60 -4.43
C LEU A 611 -6.59 24.30 -5.43
N ASN A 612 -6.34 24.46 -6.73
CA ASN A 612 -7.33 24.24 -7.78
C ASN A 612 -6.82 23.21 -8.82
N PRO A 613 -7.09 21.90 -8.62
CA PRO A 613 -6.70 20.87 -9.56
C PRO A 613 -7.32 21.04 -10.95
N GLY A 614 -8.57 21.47 -11.04
CA GLY A 614 -9.27 21.63 -12.33
C GLY A 614 -8.64 22.69 -13.23
N GLU A 615 -8.23 23.84 -12.68
CA GLU A 615 -7.48 24.85 -13.42
C GLU A 615 -6.15 24.35 -13.94
N HIS A 616 -5.46 23.56 -13.13
CA HIS A 616 -4.20 22.95 -13.50
C HIS A 616 -4.37 21.96 -14.65
N LEU A 617 -5.36 21.06 -14.55
CA LEU A 617 -5.69 20.09 -15.61
C LEU A 617 -6.12 20.78 -16.90
N TYR A 618 -6.92 21.83 -16.82
CA TYR A 618 -7.34 22.56 -17.98
C TYR A 618 -6.16 23.17 -18.75
N LYS A 619 -5.20 23.76 -18.03
CA LYS A 619 -4.03 24.41 -18.62
C LYS A 619 -3.00 23.43 -19.18
N ASN A 620 -2.76 22.33 -18.48
CA ASN A 620 -1.62 21.45 -18.72
C ASN A 620 -1.99 20.09 -19.34
N LEU A 621 -3.29 19.77 -19.46
CA LEU A 621 -3.72 18.48 -20.00
C LEU A 621 -4.87 18.65 -21.01
N TRP A 622 -6.04 19.15 -20.57
CA TRP A 622 -7.24 19.08 -21.40
C TRP A 622 -7.08 19.79 -22.75
N LYS A 623 -6.39 20.93 -22.80
CA LYS A 623 -6.18 21.70 -24.04
C LYS A 623 -5.35 20.98 -25.10
N ASP A 624 -4.38 20.18 -24.66
CA ASP A 624 -3.36 19.61 -25.53
C ASP A 624 -3.74 18.21 -26.07
N LEU A 625 -4.84 17.63 -25.56
CA LEU A 625 -5.36 16.34 -26.02
C LEU A 625 -6.19 16.49 -27.29
N ASN A 626 -5.96 15.58 -28.24
CA ASN A 626 -6.81 15.42 -29.41
C ASN A 626 -8.14 14.78 -29.02
N SER A 627 -8.09 13.67 -28.31
CA SER A 627 -9.27 13.00 -27.80
C SER A 627 -9.10 12.62 -26.31
N CYS A 628 -10.21 12.68 -25.58
CA CYS A 628 -10.21 12.32 -24.16
C CYS A 628 -11.51 11.63 -23.78
N LEU A 629 -11.40 10.44 -23.18
CA LEU A 629 -12.51 9.78 -22.52
C LEU A 629 -12.29 9.77 -21.01
N LEU A 630 -13.22 10.34 -20.25
CA LEU A 630 -13.34 10.16 -18.80
C LEU A 630 -14.46 9.17 -18.54
N THR A 631 -14.22 8.10 -17.80
CA THR A 631 -15.27 7.14 -17.46
C THR A 631 -15.23 6.69 -16.02
N SER A 632 -16.39 6.45 -15.44
CA SER A 632 -16.56 5.89 -14.10
C SER A 632 -17.98 5.36 -13.91
N ALA A 633 -18.19 4.59 -12.85
CA ALA A 633 -19.53 4.13 -12.46
C ALA A 633 -20.36 5.23 -11.74
N THR A 634 -19.71 6.27 -11.26
CA THR A 634 -20.32 7.23 -10.34
C THR A 634 -19.79 8.65 -10.59
N LEU A 635 -20.48 9.44 -11.38
CA LEU A 635 -20.08 10.80 -11.77
C LEU A 635 -21.24 11.81 -11.62
N SER A 636 -22.47 11.38 -11.87
CA SER A 636 -23.64 12.23 -11.78
C SER A 636 -24.32 12.18 -10.40
N ILE A 637 -25.02 13.25 -10.07
CA ILE A 637 -25.88 13.37 -8.89
C ILE A 637 -27.23 13.85 -9.36
N GLY A 638 -28.28 13.07 -9.12
CA GLY A 638 -29.62 13.37 -9.63
C GLY A 638 -29.66 13.51 -11.18
N GLY A 639 -28.75 12.85 -11.87
CA GLY A 639 -28.62 12.94 -13.34
C GLY A 639 -27.80 14.15 -13.83
N SER A 640 -27.35 15.05 -12.96
CA SER A 640 -26.48 16.18 -13.32
C SER A 640 -25.01 15.85 -13.15
N PHE A 641 -24.18 16.33 -14.09
CA PHE A 641 -22.71 16.29 -14.05
C PHE A 641 -22.10 17.60 -13.56
N ASP A 642 -22.89 18.56 -13.12
CA ASP A 642 -22.43 19.91 -12.79
C ASP A 642 -21.29 19.94 -11.76
N TYR A 643 -21.36 19.08 -10.75
CA TYR A 643 -20.30 18.97 -9.75
C TYR A 643 -18.96 18.62 -10.39
N VAL A 644 -18.89 17.49 -11.10
CA VAL A 644 -17.64 17.01 -11.72
C VAL A 644 -17.17 17.98 -12.81
N LYS A 645 -18.09 18.52 -13.61
CA LYS A 645 -17.79 19.53 -14.63
C LYS A 645 -17.09 20.74 -14.01
N ASN A 646 -17.62 21.28 -12.93
CA ASN A 646 -17.08 22.47 -12.28
C ASN A 646 -15.72 22.20 -11.60
N ILE A 647 -15.59 21.07 -10.89
CA ILE A 647 -14.36 20.70 -10.17
C ILE A 647 -13.20 20.45 -11.14
N LEU A 648 -13.45 19.77 -12.25
CA LEU A 648 -12.42 19.38 -13.22
C LEU A 648 -12.30 20.33 -14.42
N LYS A 649 -13.13 21.37 -14.50
CA LYS A 649 -13.15 22.34 -15.64
C LYS A 649 -13.35 21.65 -16.99
N LEU A 650 -14.45 20.90 -17.12
CA LEU A 650 -14.80 20.10 -18.30
C LEU A 650 -15.76 20.86 -19.27
N ASP A 651 -15.46 22.11 -19.57
CA ASP A 651 -16.37 22.97 -20.36
C ASP A 651 -16.52 22.47 -21.81
N ASP A 652 -15.50 21.86 -22.40
CA ASP A 652 -15.45 21.37 -23.77
C ASP A 652 -15.83 19.87 -23.89
N PHE A 653 -16.36 19.25 -22.82
CA PHE A 653 -16.68 17.83 -22.79
C PHE A 653 -18.16 17.58 -23.13
N GLY A 654 -18.41 16.48 -23.88
CA GLY A 654 -19.74 15.87 -24.01
C GLY A 654 -20.03 14.94 -22.81
N PHE A 655 -21.28 14.85 -22.38
CA PHE A 655 -21.68 14.06 -21.21
C PHE A 655 -22.69 12.98 -21.59
N TYR A 656 -22.43 11.75 -21.20
CA TYR A 656 -23.31 10.60 -21.44
C TYR A 656 -23.46 9.78 -20.17
N SER A 657 -24.65 9.19 -19.99
CA SER A 657 -24.94 8.26 -18.89
C SER A 657 -25.66 7.04 -19.45
N TYR A 658 -25.23 5.86 -19.02
CA TYR A 658 -25.90 4.59 -19.35
C TYR A 658 -26.55 4.01 -18.11
N GLU A 659 -27.75 3.44 -18.28
CA GLU A 659 -28.46 2.79 -17.20
C GLU A 659 -27.91 1.38 -16.95
N SER A 660 -28.12 0.88 -15.75
CA SER A 660 -27.74 -0.47 -15.36
C SER A 660 -28.76 -1.47 -15.91
N ASP A 661 -28.30 -2.62 -16.39
CA ASP A 661 -29.13 -3.75 -16.82
C ASP A 661 -29.65 -4.60 -15.63
N PHE A 662 -29.37 -4.18 -14.38
CA PHE A 662 -29.76 -4.89 -13.15
C PHE A 662 -31.17 -4.51 -12.68
N ASP A 663 -31.95 -5.49 -12.26
CA ASP A 663 -33.27 -5.30 -11.60
C ASP A 663 -33.04 -5.16 -10.08
N TYR A 664 -32.70 -3.94 -9.64
CA TYR A 664 -32.43 -3.68 -8.22
C TYR A 664 -33.66 -3.85 -7.33
N SER A 665 -34.87 -3.81 -7.87
CA SER A 665 -36.10 -4.09 -7.12
C SER A 665 -36.12 -5.51 -6.55
N LYS A 666 -35.47 -6.46 -7.23
CA LYS A 666 -35.36 -7.86 -6.84
C LYS A 666 -34.02 -8.23 -6.22
N GLN A 667 -32.96 -7.48 -6.59
CA GLN A 667 -31.59 -7.80 -6.21
C GLN A 667 -31.12 -7.11 -4.93
N ALA A 668 -31.62 -5.89 -4.65
CA ALA A 668 -31.12 -5.10 -3.52
C ALA A 668 -32.24 -4.61 -2.60
N THR A 669 -32.00 -4.68 -1.30
CA THR A 669 -32.86 -4.05 -0.30
C THR A 669 -32.03 -3.06 0.51
N LEU A 670 -32.49 -1.80 0.60
CA LEU A 670 -31.96 -0.82 1.53
C LEU A 670 -32.77 -0.85 2.82
N PHE A 671 -32.16 -1.27 3.91
CA PHE A 671 -32.78 -1.24 5.24
C PHE A 671 -32.25 -0.03 6.03
N ILE A 672 -33.20 0.74 6.60
CA ILE A 672 -32.91 1.93 7.41
C ILE A 672 -33.56 1.72 8.79
N PRO A 673 -32.78 1.48 9.86
CA PRO A 673 -33.30 1.40 11.22
C PRO A 673 -33.92 2.73 11.67
N THR A 674 -35.11 2.67 12.27
CA THR A 674 -35.81 3.85 12.76
C THR A 674 -35.47 4.20 14.21
N ASP A 675 -34.80 3.29 14.92
CA ASP A 675 -34.46 3.37 16.34
C ASP A 675 -32.95 3.30 16.61
N ILE A 676 -32.12 3.77 15.66
CA ILE A 676 -30.67 3.72 15.79
C ILE A 676 -30.10 4.85 16.67
N GLY A 677 -30.91 5.87 16.96
CA GLY A 677 -30.46 7.08 17.66
C GLY A 677 -29.60 8.00 16.81
N SER A 678 -29.14 9.11 17.39
CA SER A 678 -28.29 10.07 16.68
C SER A 678 -26.87 9.54 16.49
N VAL A 679 -26.37 9.65 15.28
CA VAL A 679 -24.97 9.26 14.90
C VAL A 679 -23.89 9.82 15.83
N LYS A 680 -24.17 10.94 16.53
CA LYS A 680 -23.22 11.53 17.47
C LYS A 680 -23.08 10.73 18.76
N ASN A 681 -24.16 10.06 19.22
CA ASN A 681 -24.28 9.50 20.56
C ASN A 681 -24.58 7.99 20.57
N ASN A 682 -24.75 7.35 19.41
CA ASN A 682 -25.24 5.96 19.32
C ASN A 682 -24.14 4.89 19.25
N SER A 683 -22.89 5.25 19.52
CA SER A 683 -21.76 4.33 19.27
C SER A 683 -21.88 2.99 20.02
N ASP A 684 -22.39 2.98 21.23
CA ASP A 684 -22.52 1.76 22.04
C ASP A 684 -23.71 0.90 21.59
N GLU A 685 -24.88 1.53 21.39
CA GLU A 685 -26.06 0.83 20.87
C GLU A 685 -25.83 0.23 19.48
N MET A 686 -25.06 0.94 18.64
CA MET A 686 -24.68 0.48 17.31
C MET A 686 -23.79 -0.76 17.39
N VAL A 687 -22.81 -0.79 18.30
CA VAL A 687 -21.91 -1.94 18.47
C VAL A 687 -22.68 -3.18 18.96
N VAL A 688 -23.62 -3.00 19.91
CA VAL A 688 -24.50 -4.08 20.37
C VAL A 688 -25.37 -4.61 19.22
N PHE A 689 -26.05 -3.73 18.48
CA PHE A 689 -26.83 -4.13 17.30
C PHE A 689 -25.98 -4.87 16.25
N LEU A 690 -24.78 -4.39 15.96
CA LEU A 690 -23.89 -5.06 15.01
C LEU A 690 -23.46 -6.44 15.49
N LYS A 691 -23.20 -6.61 16.80
CA LYS A 691 -22.88 -7.91 17.36
C LYS A 691 -24.05 -8.90 17.16
N ASP A 692 -25.27 -8.51 17.55
CA ASP A 692 -26.46 -9.35 17.37
C ASP A 692 -26.69 -9.69 15.88
N PHE A 693 -26.54 -8.70 15.01
CA PHE A 693 -26.62 -8.90 13.57
C PHE A 693 -25.56 -9.88 13.04
N PHE A 694 -24.29 -9.73 13.45
CA PHE A 694 -23.19 -10.59 13.01
C PHE A 694 -23.34 -12.05 13.47
N LEU A 695 -23.94 -12.27 14.65
CA LEU A 695 -24.22 -13.62 15.16
C LEU A 695 -25.36 -14.31 14.40
N LEU A 696 -26.33 -13.55 13.93
CA LEU A 696 -27.51 -14.07 13.22
C LEU A 696 -27.30 -14.21 11.71
N VAL A 697 -26.43 -13.42 11.12
CA VAL A 697 -26.31 -13.36 9.66
C VAL A 697 -25.64 -14.62 9.09
N ARG A 698 -26.16 -15.11 7.95
CA ARG A 698 -25.51 -16.16 7.14
C ARG A 698 -25.10 -15.55 5.80
N GLY A 699 -23.80 -15.46 5.58
CA GLY A 699 -23.17 -14.85 4.40
C GLY A 699 -22.15 -13.80 4.78
N LYS A 700 -21.36 -13.38 3.79
CA LYS A 700 -20.28 -12.40 4.01
C LYS A 700 -20.83 -10.99 4.20
N VAL A 701 -20.25 -10.28 5.17
CA VAL A 701 -20.62 -8.90 5.53
C VAL A 701 -19.44 -7.98 5.30
N LEU A 702 -19.63 -6.91 4.52
CA LEU A 702 -18.71 -5.79 4.47
C LEU A 702 -19.27 -4.63 5.29
N THR A 703 -18.53 -4.16 6.30
CA THR A 703 -18.91 -3.02 7.12
C THR A 703 -18.00 -1.82 6.81
N LEU A 704 -18.58 -0.80 6.20
CA LEU A 704 -17.90 0.45 5.84
C LEU A 704 -18.01 1.47 6.97
N LEU A 705 -16.88 1.80 7.54
CA LEU A 705 -16.72 2.67 8.69
C LEU A 705 -15.96 3.94 8.30
N THR A 706 -16.00 4.97 9.14
CA THR A 706 -15.32 6.25 8.88
C THR A 706 -14.14 6.52 9.84
N SER A 707 -13.82 5.57 10.74
CA SER A 707 -12.82 5.76 11.78
C SER A 707 -12.21 4.43 12.26
N PHE A 708 -10.90 4.39 12.39
CA PHE A 708 -10.17 3.25 12.99
C PHE A 708 -10.54 3.01 14.46
N HIS A 709 -10.87 4.06 15.20
CA HIS A 709 -11.33 3.93 16.59
C HIS A 709 -12.61 3.09 16.67
N VAL A 710 -13.56 3.31 15.76
CA VAL A 710 -14.81 2.51 15.71
C VAL A 710 -14.51 1.09 15.26
N ILE A 711 -13.60 0.85 14.35
CA ILE A 711 -13.15 -0.50 13.98
C ILE A 711 -12.63 -1.24 15.21
N LYS A 712 -11.71 -0.63 15.95
CA LYS A 712 -11.12 -1.24 17.15
C LYS A 712 -12.20 -1.55 18.20
N LYS A 713 -13.14 -0.63 18.41
CA LYS A 713 -14.26 -0.82 19.34
C LYS A 713 -15.15 -2.01 18.97
N ILE A 714 -15.56 -2.11 17.70
CA ILE A 714 -16.38 -3.23 17.20
C ILE A 714 -15.58 -4.53 17.32
N TYR A 715 -14.32 -4.54 16.92
CA TYR A 715 -13.48 -5.72 16.97
C TYR A 715 -13.35 -6.25 18.40
N THR A 716 -12.98 -5.40 19.35
CA THR A 716 -12.80 -5.80 20.77
C THR A 716 -14.10 -6.34 21.36
N PHE A 717 -15.25 -5.71 21.06
CA PHE A 717 -16.55 -6.12 21.63
C PHE A 717 -17.13 -7.39 20.99
N CYS A 718 -16.86 -7.66 19.70
CA CYS A 718 -17.54 -8.73 18.97
C CYS A 718 -16.67 -9.99 18.78
N ASN A 719 -15.34 -9.86 18.72
CA ASN A 719 -14.46 -10.91 18.19
C ASN A 719 -14.57 -12.24 18.95
N LEU A 720 -14.61 -12.21 20.27
CA LEU A 720 -14.71 -13.40 21.11
C LEU A 720 -15.96 -14.22 20.84
N ASP A 721 -17.11 -13.54 20.85
CA ASP A 721 -18.39 -14.23 20.69
C ASP A 721 -18.57 -14.76 19.28
N LEU A 722 -18.10 -13.99 18.27
CA LEU A 722 -18.10 -14.44 16.88
C LEU A 722 -17.19 -15.66 16.67
N LYS A 723 -16.00 -15.66 17.29
CA LYS A 723 -15.06 -16.79 17.20
C LYS A 723 -15.62 -18.07 17.80
N LYS A 724 -16.36 -17.98 18.93
CA LYS A 724 -17.07 -19.13 19.54
C LYS A 724 -18.10 -19.75 18.60
N GLU A 725 -18.74 -18.93 17.76
CA GLU A 725 -19.74 -19.37 16.77
C GLU A 725 -19.09 -19.71 15.39
N GLY A 726 -17.77 -19.73 15.30
CA GLY A 726 -17.03 -20.05 14.06
C GLY A 726 -17.12 -18.96 13.00
N ILE A 727 -17.39 -17.72 13.38
CA ILE A 727 -17.50 -16.56 12.48
C ILE A 727 -16.17 -15.79 12.48
N ASN A 728 -15.58 -15.59 11.31
CA ASN A 728 -14.32 -14.86 11.17
C ASN A 728 -14.57 -13.35 11.08
N LEU A 729 -13.92 -12.58 11.96
CA LEU A 729 -13.94 -11.12 11.97
C LEU A 729 -12.60 -10.57 11.51
N TYR A 730 -12.59 -9.97 10.33
CA TYR A 730 -11.41 -9.28 9.77
C TYR A 730 -11.52 -7.78 9.96
N ALA A 731 -10.48 -7.13 10.45
CA ALA A 731 -10.49 -5.71 10.74
C ALA A 731 -9.25 -5.00 10.22
N GLN A 732 -9.45 -3.90 9.52
CA GLN A 732 -8.39 -3.04 9.05
C GLN A 732 -7.55 -2.52 10.22
N SER A 733 -6.23 -2.47 10.06
CA SER A 733 -5.21 -2.13 11.07
C SER A 733 -5.00 -3.13 12.21
N ILE A 734 -5.75 -4.24 12.26
CA ILE A 734 -5.58 -5.29 13.27
C ILE A 734 -5.10 -6.59 12.62
N GLY A 735 -5.58 -6.92 11.43
CA GLY A 735 -5.36 -8.22 10.76
C GLY A 735 -4.35 -8.22 9.62
N GLY A 736 -3.53 -7.18 9.46
CA GLY A 736 -2.50 -7.09 8.40
C GLY A 736 -2.84 -6.13 7.24
N SER A 737 -2.16 -6.27 6.10
CA SER A 737 -2.36 -5.40 4.95
C SER A 737 -3.75 -5.56 4.32
N LYS A 738 -4.20 -4.53 3.58
CA LYS A 738 -5.49 -4.55 2.85
C LYS A 738 -5.63 -5.78 1.96
N ASN A 739 -4.61 -6.13 1.20
CA ASN A 739 -4.64 -7.27 0.28
C ASN A 739 -4.75 -8.61 1.04
N LYS A 740 -4.06 -8.74 2.18
CA LYS A 740 -4.17 -9.91 3.05
C LYS A 740 -5.57 -10.07 3.63
N LEU A 741 -6.14 -8.97 4.14
CA LEU A 741 -7.51 -8.97 4.67
C LEU A 741 -8.54 -9.38 3.62
N LEU A 742 -8.42 -8.86 2.40
CA LEU A 742 -9.29 -9.21 1.28
C LEU A 742 -9.13 -10.67 0.86
N SER A 743 -7.90 -11.15 0.73
CA SER A 743 -7.63 -12.55 0.40
C SER A 743 -8.23 -13.49 1.44
N ASN A 744 -8.01 -13.20 2.73
CA ASN A 744 -8.57 -13.99 3.82
C ASN A 744 -10.10 -13.97 3.81
N PHE A 745 -10.71 -12.79 3.64
CA PHE A 745 -12.15 -12.63 3.58
C PHE A 745 -12.77 -13.37 2.39
N THR A 746 -12.15 -13.28 1.20
CA THR A 746 -12.63 -13.96 -0.01
C THR A 746 -12.52 -15.48 0.11
N GLN A 747 -11.41 -15.98 0.69
CA GLN A 747 -11.16 -17.42 0.85
C GLN A 747 -11.87 -18.02 2.08
N SER A 748 -12.42 -17.19 2.96
CA SER A 748 -13.13 -17.64 4.16
C SER A 748 -14.45 -18.34 3.84
N PRO A 749 -14.95 -19.19 4.77
CA PRO A 749 -16.31 -19.70 4.72
C PRO A 749 -17.36 -18.59 4.63
N ASP A 750 -18.57 -18.94 4.25
CA ASP A 750 -19.69 -18.00 4.03
C ASP A 750 -20.06 -17.13 5.24
N ASN A 751 -19.55 -17.41 6.43
CA ASN A 751 -19.77 -16.62 7.64
C ASN A 751 -18.52 -15.82 7.98
N SER A 752 -18.30 -14.71 7.32
CA SER A 752 -17.16 -13.83 7.61
C SER A 752 -17.55 -12.36 7.51
N ILE A 753 -16.90 -11.54 8.31
CA ILE A 753 -17.17 -10.11 8.43
C ILE A 753 -15.87 -9.36 8.18
N LEU A 754 -15.94 -8.30 7.38
CA LEU A 754 -14.82 -7.41 7.10
C LEU A 754 -15.16 -5.97 7.53
N LEU A 755 -14.37 -5.43 8.43
CA LEU A 755 -14.45 -4.05 8.89
C LEU A 755 -13.40 -3.20 8.17
N GLY A 756 -13.82 -2.16 7.43
CA GLY A 756 -12.92 -1.30 6.68
C GLY A 756 -13.31 0.18 6.69
N THR A 757 -12.30 1.04 6.53
CA THR A 757 -12.48 2.49 6.33
C THR A 757 -12.37 2.86 4.84
N ASP A 758 -12.02 4.09 4.54
CA ASP A 758 -11.99 4.70 3.20
C ASP A 758 -11.35 3.84 2.10
N SER A 759 -10.29 3.12 2.40
CA SER A 759 -9.65 2.24 1.43
C SER A 759 -10.50 1.05 0.99
N PHE A 760 -11.56 0.72 1.71
CA PHE A 760 -12.50 -0.36 1.38
C PHE A 760 -13.76 0.15 0.68
N TRP A 761 -14.02 1.46 0.70
CA TRP A 761 -15.08 2.05 -0.12
C TRP A 761 -14.78 1.93 -1.61
N GLU A 762 -13.49 1.94 -1.97
CA GLU A 762 -13.03 1.93 -3.35
C GLU A 762 -11.96 0.85 -3.61
N GLY A 763 -11.85 0.40 -4.87
CA GLY A 763 -10.76 -0.47 -5.31
C GLY A 763 -10.70 -1.85 -4.64
N VAL A 764 -11.84 -2.36 -4.16
CA VAL A 764 -11.99 -3.70 -3.60
C VAL A 764 -12.79 -4.54 -4.57
N ASP A 765 -12.21 -5.64 -5.02
CA ASP A 765 -12.90 -6.63 -5.85
C ASP A 765 -13.27 -7.83 -4.99
N ILE A 766 -14.54 -7.88 -4.56
CA ILE A 766 -15.12 -9.03 -3.88
C ILE A 766 -16.08 -9.66 -4.87
N PRO A 767 -15.96 -10.94 -5.21
CA PRO A 767 -16.90 -11.63 -6.11
C PRO A 767 -18.34 -11.49 -5.63
N GLY A 768 -19.29 -11.31 -6.56
CA GLY A 768 -20.67 -10.97 -6.23
C GLY A 768 -21.39 -11.99 -5.37
N ASP A 769 -21.18 -13.28 -5.64
CA ASP A 769 -21.79 -14.39 -4.85
C ASP A 769 -21.31 -14.42 -3.38
N ASP A 770 -20.19 -13.77 -3.09
CA ASP A 770 -19.58 -13.77 -1.76
C ASP A 770 -20.13 -12.68 -0.84
N LEU A 771 -20.62 -11.54 -1.35
CA LEU A 771 -21.04 -10.41 -0.53
C LEU A 771 -22.57 -10.30 -0.47
N LYS A 772 -23.17 -10.64 0.68
CA LYS A 772 -24.62 -10.59 0.90
C LYS A 772 -25.09 -9.37 1.69
N TYR A 773 -24.23 -8.80 2.50
CA TYR A 773 -24.58 -7.67 3.37
C TYR A 773 -23.54 -6.57 3.30
N LEU A 774 -24.02 -5.34 3.12
CA LEU A 774 -23.23 -4.13 3.17
C LEU A 774 -23.74 -3.24 4.30
N VAL A 775 -22.96 -3.04 5.33
CA VAL A 775 -23.28 -2.12 6.42
C VAL A 775 -22.57 -0.79 6.19
N ILE A 776 -23.31 0.30 6.19
CA ILE A 776 -22.83 1.66 6.10
C ILE A 776 -23.10 2.36 7.42
N HIS A 777 -22.04 2.61 8.18
CA HIS A 777 -22.16 3.19 9.53
C HIS A 777 -22.54 4.66 9.47
N LYS A 778 -21.80 5.44 8.69
CA LYS A 778 -22.01 6.90 8.55
C LYS A 778 -21.80 7.31 7.11
N PHE A 779 -22.48 8.39 6.72
CA PHE A 779 -22.20 9.05 5.45
C PHE A 779 -20.72 9.45 5.35
N PRO A 780 -20.07 9.18 4.21
CA PRO A 780 -18.64 9.38 4.04
C PRO A 780 -18.26 10.85 3.75
N PHE A 781 -18.67 11.75 4.61
CA PHE A 781 -18.28 13.15 4.54
C PHE A 781 -16.77 13.32 4.80
N SER A 782 -16.16 14.26 4.12
CA SER A 782 -14.83 14.76 4.48
C SER A 782 -14.83 15.31 5.90
N VAL A 783 -13.74 15.13 6.61
CA VAL A 783 -13.59 15.66 7.98
C VAL A 783 -13.60 17.20 7.91
N PRO A 784 -14.44 17.91 8.67
CA PRO A 784 -14.52 19.37 8.60
C PRO A 784 -13.19 20.09 8.88
N ASN A 785 -12.32 19.47 9.66
CA ASN A 785 -10.98 20.00 9.99
C ASN A 785 -9.88 19.54 9.03
N ASP A 786 -10.22 18.81 7.97
CA ASP A 786 -9.25 18.46 6.93
C ASP A 786 -8.74 19.72 6.23
N PRO A 787 -7.42 19.98 6.19
CA PRO A 787 -6.85 21.19 5.63
C PRO A 787 -7.18 21.42 4.15
N ILE A 788 -7.24 20.36 3.35
CA ILE A 788 -7.57 20.45 1.92
C ILE A 788 -9.03 20.86 1.75
N PHE A 789 -9.92 20.21 2.52
CA PHE A 789 -11.32 20.55 2.52
C PHE A 789 -11.55 22.01 2.96
N GLN A 790 -10.91 22.45 4.04
CA GLN A 790 -11.00 23.83 4.53
C GLN A 790 -10.52 24.83 3.48
N ALA A 791 -9.39 24.58 2.83
CA ALA A 791 -8.83 25.48 1.84
C ALA A 791 -9.71 25.61 0.59
N ARG A 792 -10.30 24.51 0.12
CA ARG A 792 -11.15 24.51 -1.08
C ARG A 792 -12.57 25.00 -0.81
N SER A 793 -13.09 24.76 0.38
CA SER A 793 -14.48 25.12 0.73
C SER A 793 -14.79 26.61 0.55
N VAL A 794 -13.79 27.48 0.65
CA VAL A 794 -13.95 28.94 0.48
C VAL A 794 -14.32 29.36 -0.95
N PHE A 795 -14.12 28.51 -1.95
CA PHE A 795 -14.46 28.80 -3.34
C PHE A 795 -15.93 28.56 -3.67
N PHE A 796 -16.70 27.97 -2.77
CA PHE A 796 -18.09 27.62 -2.98
C PHE A 796 -19.00 28.56 -2.19
N LYS A 797 -20.11 28.95 -2.78
CA LYS A 797 -21.11 29.80 -2.12
C LYS A 797 -21.75 29.08 -0.92
N ASP A 798 -22.05 27.81 -1.09
CA ASP A 798 -22.49 26.89 -0.03
C ASP A 798 -21.58 25.66 -0.09
N SER A 799 -20.47 25.69 0.68
CA SER A 799 -19.47 24.62 0.68
C SER A 799 -20.04 23.25 1.08
N PHE A 800 -21.11 23.23 1.85
CA PHE A 800 -21.78 21.99 2.18
C PHE A 800 -22.54 21.42 0.97
N LYS A 801 -23.38 22.22 0.32
CA LYS A 801 -24.22 21.77 -0.81
C LYS A 801 -23.44 21.58 -2.10
N ASP A 802 -22.50 22.50 -2.37
CA ASP A 802 -21.83 22.57 -3.67
C ASP A 802 -20.55 21.73 -3.71
N TYR A 803 -19.99 21.30 -2.55
CA TYR A 803 -18.74 20.53 -2.48
C TYR A 803 -18.83 19.28 -1.59
N SER A 804 -19.17 19.42 -0.29
CA SER A 804 -19.12 18.30 0.67
C SER A 804 -20.16 17.23 0.39
N LEU A 805 -21.40 17.62 0.19
CA LEU A 805 -22.53 16.71 -0.03
C LEU A 805 -22.40 15.95 -1.37
N PRO A 806 -22.10 16.60 -2.50
CA PRO A 806 -21.83 15.91 -3.76
C PRO A 806 -20.75 14.85 -3.65
N LYS A 807 -19.60 15.19 -3.04
CA LYS A 807 -18.49 14.26 -2.84
C LYS A 807 -18.89 13.05 -2.00
N ALA A 808 -19.66 13.27 -0.93
CA ALA A 808 -20.16 12.19 -0.07
C ALA A 808 -21.18 11.29 -0.80
N ILE A 809 -22.06 11.83 -1.63
CA ILE A 809 -23.02 11.06 -2.45
C ILE A 809 -22.29 10.17 -3.44
N ILE A 810 -21.31 10.72 -4.19
CA ILE A 810 -20.51 9.92 -5.14
C ILE A 810 -19.80 8.77 -4.42
N LYS A 811 -19.19 9.04 -3.27
CA LYS A 811 -18.52 8.02 -2.48
C LYS A 811 -19.48 6.95 -1.94
N LEU A 812 -20.69 7.34 -1.56
CA LEU A 812 -21.74 6.39 -1.14
C LEU A 812 -22.19 5.50 -2.30
N LYS A 813 -22.39 6.07 -3.51
CA LYS A 813 -22.67 5.28 -4.74
C LYS A 813 -21.61 4.21 -4.98
N GLN A 814 -20.33 4.53 -4.77
CA GLN A 814 -19.23 3.57 -4.94
C GLN A 814 -19.30 2.43 -3.92
N GLY A 815 -19.58 2.76 -2.66
CA GLY A 815 -19.79 1.77 -1.61
C GLY A 815 -20.91 0.81 -1.96
N PHE A 816 -22.07 1.33 -2.40
CA PHE A 816 -23.20 0.51 -2.85
C PHE A 816 -22.83 -0.39 -4.04
N GLY A 817 -22.10 0.11 -5.01
CA GLY A 817 -21.67 -0.63 -6.20
C GLY A 817 -20.80 -1.87 -5.91
N ARG A 818 -20.46 -2.14 -4.63
CA ARG A 818 -19.77 -3.37 -4.21
C ARG A 818 -20.72 -4.54 -4.03
N LEU A 819 -22.00 -4.28 -3.76
CA LEU A 819 -22.97 -5.32 -3.40
C LEU A 819 -23.52 -6.07 -4.61
N ILE A 820 -23.87 -5.37 -5.70
CA ILE A 820 -24.47 -5.94 -6.91
C ILE A 820 -23.52 -5.73 -8.09
N ARG A 821 -23.05 -6.83 -8.70
CA ARG A 821 -22.08 -6.84 -9.82
C ARG A 821 -22.54 -7.70 -11.00
N THR A 822 -23.40 -8.67 -10.71
CA THR A 822 -23.96 -9.58 -11.69
C THR A 822 -25.50 -9.62 -11.62
N LYS A 823 -26.13 -10.16 -12.65
CA LYS A 823 -27.61 -10.34 -12.67
C LYS A 823 -28.12 -11.29 -11.60
N ASN A 824 -27.25 -12.12 -11.04
CA ASN A 824 -27.64 -13.15 -10.05
C ASN A 824 -27.41 -12.69 -8.61
N ASP A 825 -26.65 -11.62 -8.39
CA ASP A 825 -26.32 -11.13 -7.05
C ASP A 825 -27.59 -10.63 -6.34
N LYS A 826 -27.66 -10.91 -5.05
CA LYS A 826 -28.71 -10.38 -4.14
C LYS A 826 -28.08 -9.95 -2.83
N GLY A 827 -28.47 -8.77 -2.34
CA GLY A 827 -27.90 -8.28 -1.10
C GLY A 827 -28.76 -7.26 -0.36
N ILE A 828 -28.37 -7.03 0.88
CA ILE A 828 -29.02 -6.05 1.76
C ILE A 828 -28.00 -4.98 2.16
N VAL A 829 -28.36 -3.72 1.93
CA VAL A 829 -27.64 -2.57 2.50
C VAL A 829 -28.30 -2.17 3.81
N ILE A 830 -27.52 -2.01 4.85
CA ILE A 830 -27.98 -1.52 6.16
C ILE A 830 -27.34 -0.15 6.37
N LEU A 831 -28.14 0.89 6.37
CA LEU A 831 -27.69 2.26 6.58
C LEU A 831 -27.98 2.71 8.00
N LEU A 832 -26.93 2.91 8.80
CA LEU A 832 -27.03 3.24 10.23
C LEU A 832 -26.95 4.75 10.53
N ASP A 833 -27.07 5.59 9.51
CA ASP A 833 -26.97 7.05 9.65
C ASP A 833 -28.37 7.69 9.69
N ASP A 834 -28.79 8.17 10.86
CA ASP A 834 -30.08 8.79 11.09
C ASP A 834 -30.29 10.08 10.29
N ARG A 835 -29.22 10.69 9.82
CA ARG A 835 -29.23 11.92 9.00
C ARG A 835 -29.90 11.72 7.64
N ILE A 836 -30.13 10.49 7.18
CA ILE A 836 -30.93 10.20 5.98
C ILE A 836 -32.38 10.77 6.09
N ASN A 837 -32.89 10.96 7.30
CA ASN A 837 -34.23 11.50 7.55
C ASN A 837 -34.25 13.05 7.61
N THR A 838 -33.13 13.72 7.42
CA THR A 838 -33.06 15.19 7.33
C THR A 838 -33.40 15.68 5.92
N LYS A 839 -33.81 16.95 5.78
CA LYS A 839 -34.15 17.53 4.47
C LYS A 839 -33.00 17.41 3.42
N TRP A 840 -31.75 17.56 3.84
CA TRP A 840 -30.60 17.34 2.96
C TRP A 840 -30.21 15.88 2.85
N GLY A 841 -30.55 15.05 3.85
CA GLY A 841 -30.30 13.62 3.85
C GLY A 841 -31.10 12.90 2.76
N GLU A 842 -32.26 13.43 2.36
CA GLU A 842 -33.06 12.90 1.24
C GLU A 842 -32.25 12.85 -0.06
N LEU A 843 -31.27 13.72 -0.25
CA LEU A 843 -30.40 13.71 -1.43
C LEU A 843 -29.50 12.46 -1.48
N PHE A 844 -29.26 11.78 -0.36
CA PHE A 844 -28.51 10.53 -0.35
C PHE A 844 -29.28 9.35 -0.95
N TYR A 845 -30.61 9.45 -1.12
CA TYR A 845 -31.33 8.45 -1.89
C TYR A 845 -30.87 8.41 -3.36
N GLU A 846 -30.35 9.52 -3.89
CA GLU A 846 -29.72 9.58 -5.22
C GLU A 846 -28.44 8.73 -5.35
N ALA A 847 -27.87 8.29 -4.22
CA ALA A 847 -26.75 7.36 -4.23
C ALA A 847 -27.17 5.92 -4.51
N PHE A 848 -28.44 5.62 -4.44
CA PHE A 848 -29.00 4.28 -4.66
C PHE A 848 -29.82 4.25 -5.97
N PRO A 849 -29.96 3.08 -6.61
CA PRO A 849 -30.83 2.92 -7.77
C PRO A 849 -32.29 3.31 -7.46
N LYS A 850 -32.97 3.91 -8.42
CA LYS A 850 -34.36 4.42 -8.23
C LYS A 850 -35.36 3.34 -7.87
N ASP A 851 -35.13 2.13 -8.35
CA ASP A 851 -35.99 0.93 -8.16
C ASP A 851 -35.60 0.07 -6.96
N ILE A 852 -34.63 0.49 -6.13
CA ILE A 852 -34.21 -0.26 -4.94
C ILE A 852 -35.37 -0.43 -3.94
N ASN A 853 -35.50 -1.61 -3.39
CA ASN A 853 -36.50 -1.86 -2.36
C ASN A 853 -36.12 -1.24 -1.01
N ILE A 854 -36.76 -0.16 -0.61
CA ILE A 854 -36.48 0.53 0.67
C ILE A 854 -37.40 0.00 1.78
N LYS A 855 -36.76 -0.45 2.88
CA LYS A 855 -37.46 -0.90 4.09
C LYS A 855 -37.01 -0.08 5.29
N LYS A 856 -37.99 0.48 6.02
CA LYS A 856 -37.79 1.16 7.30
C LYS A 856 -38.42 0.31 8.42
N GLY A 857 -37.73 0.14 9.53
CA GLY A 857 -38.16 -0.66 10.65
C GLY A 857 -37.26 -0.54 11.85
N THR A 858 -37.66 -1.12 12.98
CA THR A 858 -36.77 -1.15 14.15
C THR A 858 -35.64 -2.17 13.99
N LYS A 859 -34.54 -1.98 14.73
CA LYS A 859 -33.44 -2.96 14.83
C LYS A 859 -33.96 -4.37 15.12
N LYS A 860 -34.88 -4.50 16.08
CA LYS A 860 -35.50 -5.76 16.43
C LYS A 860 -36.29 -6.39 15.29
N GLN A 861 -37.12 -5.62 14.59
CA GLN A 861 -37.86 -6.12 13.42
C GLN A 861 -36.92 -6.66 12.32
N PHE A 862 -35.78 -6.04 12.14
CA PHE A 862 -34.77 -6.52 11.18
C PHE A 862 -34.15 -7.84 11.60
N LEU A 863 -33.74 -7.97 12.87
CA LEU A 863 -33.17 -9.22 13.42
C LEU A 863 -34.21 -10.37 13.37
N ASP A 864 -35.46 -10.11 13.73
CA ASP A 864 -36.56 -11.09 13.64
C ASP A 864 -36.81 -11.58 12.19
N ILE A 865 -36.58 -10.72 11.18
CA ILE A 865 -36.67 -11.11 9.76
C ILE A 865 -35.53 -12.04 9.37
N LEU A 866 -34.35 -11.79 9.89
CA LEU A 866 -33.17 -12.64 9.64
C LEU A 866 -33.32 -14.00 10.30
N GLU A 867 -33.75 -14.07 11.53
CA GLU A 867 -34.05 -15.33 12.25
C GLU A 867 -35.05 -16.21 11.50
N LYS A 868 -36.13 -15.62 10.98
CA LYS A 868 -37.15 -16.36 10.21
C LYS A 868 -36.68 -16.86 8.85
N LYS A 869 -35.55 -16.36 8.34
CA LYS A 869 -34.97 -16.81 7.05
C LYS A 869 -33.89 -17.89 7.24
N GLN A 870 -33.51 -18.17 8.47
CA GLN A 870 -32.71 -19.33 8.86
C GLN A 870 -33.55 -20.60 8.98
#